data_9dc2122ff03a31ca68796ac4f8c55cd7
#
_entry.id   9dc2122ff03a31ca68796ac4f8c55cd7
#
_cell.length_a   1.000
_cell.length_b   1.000
_cell.length_c   1.000
_cell.angle_alpha   90.00
_cell.angle_beta   90.00
_cell.angle_gamma   90.00
#
_symmetry.space_group_name_H-M   'P 1'
#
loop_
_entity.id
_entity.type
_entity.pdbx_description
1 polymer ?
#
loop_
_entity_poly.entity_id
_entity_poly.type
_entity_poly.pdbx_seq_one_letter_code
_entity_poly.pdbx_strand_id
1 'polypeptide(L)'
;EVLPDYIARHDKVTGELEDELASHGIVRVQWRDYTPEDKKAMEQLFVSEVLPVVSPQIVNPRHPFPNLHNDTLYVVFNLASATEAGLLGIVEVPSTLGRFVQIKHDVHTLRYTLLEDVILAFADRLFVDFHTSERAVIRVTRNADIDPDEGSFDLEDDYRQHIKRVLKQRLRLNPVRLEVQGKFSKPLVKFMRKALELGERQVFYVASPLRMADFAFSFEGKISQSLVSELAYPKFTPQAPGCVDPSVPMHTQIEDHDILLSYPYESMEPFLRLLRESASDPDVVQIKITLYRVAKKSRLCESLITAAENGIDVTVVMELRARFDEENNIEWAERLEDAGCTVLYGSAGFKVHSKICQITYRRAGEVTRITQLGTGNYNEKTAALYADYSYMTADPRIGEDANRFFRNMQIGNLNGQYSYLGVAPVGLKPLIMRGIDREIAKARAGEEAHIWFKMNSITDREVIDKISEASCAGVKVDLIVRGISCLLPGVPGKTENVTVRCIVGRWLEHARVYMFGVDKDIMYLSSADMMTRNTEHRVEIAYPLLDPELRRRVAADIDVQMRDNTKARILTPDGKHAHVPVCAGEELVCAQEFFAARAIEESQKATAERAEQAKRARSRAIPGGQPQDHEPKQAEEPAAEKEAAPEPQAAAADAQAAQQQAPTAAKAEEKPAETA
;
A
#
# COMPACT_ATOMS: atom_id res chain seq x y z
N GLU A 1 14.31 -7.11 -23.71
CA GLU A 1 15.60 -6.48 -24.08
C GLU A 1 16.19 -5.64 -22.93
N VAL A 2 15.40 -4.95 -22.13
CA VAL A 2 15.84 -4.03 -21.06
C VAL A 2 16.11 -4.73 -19.72
N LEU A 3 15.43 -5.84 -19.42
CA LEU A 3 15.52 -6.54 -18.13
C LEU A 3 16.93 -7.02 -17.74
N PRO A 4 17.78 -7.55 -18.63
CA PRO A 4 19.14 -7.95 -18.27
C PRO A 4 19.99 -6.82 -17.69
N ASP A 5 19.89 -5.61 -18.26
CA ASP A 5 20.61 -4.43 -17.77
C ASP A 5 20.11 -3.99 -16.38
N TYR A 6 18.80 -4.08 -16.16
CA TYR A 6 18.23 -3.82 -14.82
C TYR A 6 18.70 -4.83 -13.79
N ILE A 7 18.75 -6.12 -14.14
CA ILE A 7 19.23 -7.17 -13.24
C ILE A 7 20.70 -6.93 -12.90
N ALA A 8 21.55 -6.65 -13.89
CA ALA A 8 22.96 -6.36 -13.65
C ALA A 8 23.16 -5.14 -12.74
N ARG A 9 22.36 -4.07 -12.95
CA ARG A 9 22.38 -2.90 -12.10
C ARG A 9 21.86 -3.19 -10.68
N HIS A 10 20.80 -3.96 -10.57
CA HIS A 10 20.23 -4.40 -9.29
C HIS A 10 21.27 -5.22 -8.50
N ASP A 11 21.93 -6.19 -9.12
CA ASP A 11 22.95 -7.01 -8.49
C ASP A 11 24.14 -6.15 -7.99
N LYS A 12 24.57 -5.16 -8.80
CA LYS A 12 25.63 -4.23 -8.42
C LYS A 12 25.23 -3.40 -7.19
N VAL A 13 24.05 -2.78 -7.21
CA VAL A 13 23.56 -1.94 -6.08
C VAL A 13 23.36 -2.79 -4.82
N THR A 14 22.90 -4.02 -4.96
CA THR A 14 22.75 -4.94 -3.81
C THR A 14 24.10 -5.24 -3.19
N GLY A 15 25.15 -5.49 -3.99
CA GLY A 15 26.51 -5.70 -3.48
C GLY A 15 27.06 -4.45 -2.76
N GLU A 16 26.89 -3.28 -3.36
CA GLU A 16 27.30 -2.00 -2.73
C GLU A 16 26.62 -1.78 -1.38
N LEU A 17 25.30 -2.10 -1.26
CA LEU A 17 24.57 -1.99 0.00
C LEU A 17 25.00 -3.05 1.03
N GLU A 18 25.30 -4.27 0.61
CA GLU A 18 25.84 -5.32 1.51
C GLU A 18 27.21 -4.93 2.06
N ASP A 19 28.09 -4.33 1.24
CA ASP A 19 29.40 -3.82 1.67
C ASP A 19 29.25 -2.66 2.67
N GLU A 20 28.34 -1.73 2.41
CA GLU A 20 28.04 -0.62 3.31
C GLU A 20 27.46 -1.11 4.64
N LEU A 21 26.49 -2.02 4.63
CA LEU A 21 25.94 -2.63 5.84
C LEU A 21 27.01 -3.38 6.63
N ALA A 22 27.94 -4.07 5.95
CA ALA A 22 29.04 -4.77 6.61
C ALA A 22 29.97 -3.80 7.34
N SER A 23 30.21 -2.58 6.82
CA SER A 23 30.97 -1.54 7.49
C SER A 23 30.35 -1.06 8.80
N HIS A 24 29.01 -1.22 8.93
CA HIS A 24 28.24 -0.95 10.14
C HIS A 24 28.00 -2.21 11.00
N GLY A 25 28.70 -3.31 10.73
CA GLY A 25 28.60 -4.54 11.51
C GLY A 25 27.40 -5.42 11.17
N ILE A 26 26.68 -5.16 10.08
CA ILE A 26 25.56 -5.99 9.61
C ILE A 26 26.06 -6.84 8.43
N VAL A 27 26.37 -8.11 8.68
CA VAL A 27 27.06 -8.97 7.73
C VAL A 27 26.18 -10.16 7.33
N ARG A 28 25.86 -10.26 6.03
CA ARG A 28 25.30 -11.47 5.45
C ARG A 28 26.38 -12.48 5.16
N VAL A 29 26.21 -13.70 5.67
CA VAL A 29 27.15 -14.81 5.43
C VAL A 29 26.48 -15.82 4.50
N GLN A 30 27.08 -16.04 3.34
CA GLN A 30 26.62 -17.09 2.42
C GLN A 30 27.10 -18.47 2.90
N TRP A 31 26.36 -19.52 2.55
CA TRP A 31 26.67 -20.89 2.97
C TRP A 31 28.09 -21.37 2.63
N ARG A 32 28.71 -20.81 1.58
CA ARG A 32 30.08 -21.14 1.16
C ARG A 32 31.15 -20.52 2.07
N ASP A 33 30.76 -19.46 2.78
CA ASP A 33 31.66 -18.67 3.60
C ASP A 33 31.47 -18.95 5.11
N TYR A 34 30.74 -20.02 5.45
CA TYR A 34 30.55 -20.46 6.85
C TYR A 34 31.91 -20.90 7.45
N THR A 35 32.25 -20.28 8.57
CA THR A 35 33.33 -20.78 9.43
C THR A 35 32.92 -22.15 10.00
N PRO A 36 33.89 -22.94 10.56
CA PRO A 36 33.55 -24.19 11.22
C PRO A 36 32.52 -24.05 12.33
N GLU A 37 32.58 -22.95 13.08
CA GLU A 37 31.62 -22.60 14.15
C GLU A 37 30.25 -22.28 13.56
N ASP A 38 30.17 -21.45 12.52
CA ASP A 38 28.94 -21.11 11.80
C ASP A 38 28.28 -22.39 11.27
N LYS A 39 29.08 -23.26 10.63
CA LYS A 39 28.59 -24.52 10.07
C LYS A 39 28.00 -25.42 11.15
N LYS A 40 28.65 -25.52 12.32
CA LYS A 40 28.13 -26.31 13.44
C LYS A 40 26.82 -25.75 13.99
N ALA A 41 26.73 -24.43 14.16
CA ALA A 41 25.51 -23.77 14.64
C ALA A 41 24.35 -23.94 13.63
N MET A 42 24.64 -23.74 12.35
CA MET A 42 23.63 -23.89 11.29
C MET A 42 23.21 -25.35 11.08
N GLU A 43 24.12 -26.32 11.31
CA GLU A 43 23.77 -27.76 11.26
C GLU A 43 22.81 -28.12 12.39
N GLN A 44 23.02 -27.58 13.59
CA GLN A 44 22.09 -27.79 14.71
C GLN A 44 20.70 -27.25 14.38
N LEU A 45 20.63 -26.00 13.93
CA LEU A 45 19.38 -25.37 13.51
C LEU A 45 18.72 -26.17 12.35
N PHE A 46 19.50 -26.58 11.37
CA PHE A 46 18.99 -27.35 10.24
C PHE A 46 18.32 -28.65 10.71
N VAL A 47 18.97 -29.39 11.60
CA VAL A 47 18.45 -30.68 12.09
C VAL A 47 17.23 -30.50 13.00
N SER A 48 17.21 -29.44 13.85
CA SER A 48 16.13 -29.23 14.81
C SER A 48 14.91 -28.54 14.22
N GLU A 49 15.07 -27.61 13.28
CA GLU A 49 13.99 -26.75 12.81
C GLU A 49 13.68 -26.91 11.32
N VAL A 50 14.70 -27.03 10.45
CA VAL A 50 14.50 -27.01 9.00
C VAL A 50 14.15 -28.40 8.49
N LEU A 51 14.95 -29.41 8.82
CA LEU A 51 14.80 -30.79 8.32
C LEU A 51 13.40 -31.38 8.61
N PRO A 52 12.76 -31.15 9.76
CA PRO A 52 11.43 -31.69 10.02
C PRO A 52 10.31 -31.05 9.18
N VAL A 53 10.55 -29.88 8.58
CA VAL A 53 9.52 -29.08 7.89
C VAL A 53 9.66 -29.16 6.37
N VAL A 54 10.87 -29.37 5.85
CA VAL A 54 11.11 -29.42 4.41
C VAL A 54 10.70 -30.75 3.80
N SER A 55 10.22 -30.71 2.56
CA SER A 55 9.81 -31.90 1.78
C SER A 55 10.63 -31.98 0.50
N PRO A 56 11.80 -32.62 0.50
CA PRO A 56 12.63 -32.78 -0.68
C PRO A 56 11.97 -33.69 -1.71
N GLN A 57 12.05 -33.31 -2.98
CA GLN A 57 11.53 -34.09 -4.11
C GLN A 57 12.62 -34.34 -5.12
N ILE A 58 12.63 -35.53 -5.74
CA ILE A 58 13.50 -35.87 -6.85
C ILE A 58 12.63 -36.05 -8.09
N VAL A 59 12.94 -35.28 -9.13
CA VAL A 59 12.22 -35.34 -10.41
C VAL A 59 12.80 -36.44 -11.26
N ASN A 60 11.95 -37.41 -11.60
CA ASN A 60 12.28 -38.55 -12.49
C ASN A 60 11.00 -39.03 -13.22
N PRO A 61 11.04 -40.04 -14.09
CA PRO A 61 9.85 -40.51 -14.81
C PRO A 61 8.67 -40.97 -13.94
N ARG A 62 8.92 -41.35 -12.68
CA ARG A 62 7.87 -41.75 -11.72
C ARG A 62 7.39 -40.57 -10.84
N HIS A 63 8.23 -39.54 -10.71
CA HIS A 63 7.92 -38.32 -9.92
C HIS A 63 8.07 -37.14 -10.87
N PRO A 64 6.97 -36.73 -11.53
CA PRO A 64 6.99 -35.62 -12.49
C PRO A 64 7.37 -34.31 -11.84
N PHE A 65 7.74 -33.33 -12.68
CA PHE A 65 8.08 -31.98 -12.23
C PHE A 65 6.92 -31.37 -11.42
N PRO A 66 7.17 -30.89 -10.18
CA PRO A 66 6.11 -30.37 -9.31
C PRO A 66 5.55 -29.05 -9.83
N ASN A 67 4.32 -28.73 -9.41
CA ASN A 67 3.75 -27.41 -9.66
C ASN A 67 4.37 -26.39 -8.70
N LEU A 68 5.37 -25.63 -9.17
CA LEU A 68 6.01 -24.60 -8.37
C LEU A 68 5.05 -23.42 -8.15
N HIS A 69 4.89 -23.00 -6.91
CA HIS A 69 4.00 -21.90 -6.53
C HIS A 69 4.54 -20.54 -7.00
N ASN A 70 3.64 -19.61 -7.25
CA ASN A 70 4.01 -18.25 -7.64
C ASN A 70 4.81 -17.55 -6.54
N ASP A 71 5.89 -16.88 -6.93
CA ASP A 71 6.74 -16.05 -6.04
C ASP A 71 7.33 -16.82 -4.83
N THR A 72 7.35 -18.14 -4.87
CA THR A 72 7.93 -18.99 -3.83
C THR A 72 9.37 -19.33 -4.19
N LEU A 73 10.24 -19.37 -3.17
CA LEU A 73 11.63 -19.76 -3.32
C LEU A 73 11.76 -21.28 -3.24
N TYR A 74 12.54 -21.82 -4.17
CA TYR A 74 12.92 -23.23 -4.17
C TYR A 74 14.44 -23.35 -4.27
N VAL A 75 14.99 -24.29 -3.52
CA VAL A 75 16.39 -24.68 -3.69
C VAL A 75 16.43 -25.91 -4.61
N VAL A 76 17.28 -25.85 -5.64
CA VAL A 76 17.42 -26.92 -6.63
C VAL A 76 18.82 -27.50 -6.63
N PHE A 77 18.91 -28.81 -6.90
CA PHE A 77 20.12 -29.59 -6.81
C PHE A 77 20.32 -30.47 -8.06
N ASN A 78 21.54 -30.53 -8.54
CA ASN A 78 21.94 -31.52 -9.51
C ASN A 78 22.44 -32.76 -8.75
N LEU A 79 21.67 -33.84 -8.80
CA LEU A 79 21.90 -35.07 -8.06
C LEU A 79 22.42 -36.17 -8.95
N ALA A 80 23.31 -37.01 -8.42
CA ALA A 80 23.77 -38.22 -9.03
C ALA A 80 23.77 -39.37 -7.99
N SER A 81 23.28 -40.54 -8.41
CA SER A 81 23.39 -41.76 -7.65
C SER A 81 24.41 -42.71 -8.34
N ALA A 82 24.62 -43.89 -7.78
CA ALA A 82 25.48 -44.90 -8.38
C ALA A 82 24.98 -45.37 -9.77
N THR A 83 23.68 -45.24 -10.05
CA THR A 83 23.03 -45.74 -11.26
C THR A 83 22.52 -44.64 -12.19
N GLU A 84 22.27 -43.43 -11.69
CA GLU A 84 21.68 -42.34 -12.45
C GLU A 84 22.38 -41.01 -12.12
N ALA A 85 22.58 -40.20 -13.14
CA ALA A 85 23.15 -38.85 -13.01
C ALA A 85 22.23 -37.81 -13.67
N GLY A 86 22.37 -36.56 -13.25
CA GLY A 86 21.61 -35.46 -13.81
C GLY A 86 20.13 -35.41 -13.35
N LEU A 87 19.82 -35.99 -12.21
CA LEU A 87 18.52 -35.88 -11.57
C LEU A 87 18.36 -34.51 -10.93
N LEU A 88 17.14 -33.98 -10.96
CA LEU A 88 16.82 -32.70 -10.33
C LEU A 88 16.19 -32.92 -8.95
N GLY A 89 16.92 -32.50 -7.91
CA GLY A 89 16.37 -32.36 -6.56
C GLY A 89 15.71 -30.98 -6.39
N ILE A 90 14.53 -30.91 -5.79
CA ILE A 90 13.80 -29.66 -5.52
C ILE A 90 13.35 -29.64 -4.07
N VAL A 91 13.57 -28.52 -3.38
CA VAL A 91 13.12 -28.28 -2.02
C VAL A 91 12.47 -26.89 -1.93
N GLU A 92 11.23 -26.83 -1.48
CA GLU A 92 10.59 -25.55 -1.19
C GLU A 92 11.20 -24.92 0.05
N VAL A 93 11.50 -23.62 0.00
CA VAL A 93 11.92 -22.85 1.18
C VAL A 93 10.67 -22.56 2.02
N PRO A 94 10.56 -23.15 3.24
CA PRO A 94 9.32 -23.05 4.01
C PRO A 94 9.06 -21.61 4.49
N SER A 95 7.89 -21.10 4.16
CA SER A 95 7.44 -19.77 4.59
C SER A 95 7.04 -19.70 6.07
N THR A 96 6.86 -20.85 6.73
CA THR A 96 6.56 -20.97 8.16
C THR A 96 7.77 -20.67 9.04
N LEU A 97 8.98 -20.80 8.49
CA LEU A 97 10.22 -20.43 9.16
C LEU A 97 10.67 -19.03 8.73
N GLY A 98 11.31 -18.32 9.64
CA GLY A 98 11.88 -17.00 9.32
C GLY A 98 13.01 -17.13 8.29
N ARG A 99 12.95 -16.34 7.19
CA ARG A 99 13.96 -16.36 6.12
C ARG A 99 15.34 -15.92 6.61
N PHE A 100 15.37 -14.96 7.56
CA PHE A 100 16.61 -14.41 8.11
C PHE A 100 17.04 -15.19 9.36
N VAL A 101 18.10 -15.98 9.21
CA VAL A 101 18.65 -16.82 10.25
C VAL A 101 19.84 -16.12 10.88
N GLN A 102 19.74 -15.82 12.16
CA GLN A 102 20.82 -15.17 12.90
C GLN A 102 21.90 -16.20 13.25
N ILE A 103 23.15 -15.90 12.87
CA ILE A 103 24.31 -16.73 13.20
C ILE A 103 24.90 -16.28 14.52
N LYS A 104 25.17 -14.96 14.64
CA LYS A 104 25.74 -14.34 15.83
C LYS A 104 25.17 -12.94 15.98
N HIS A 105 24.89 -12.57 17.19
CA HIS A 105 24.50 -11.23 17.55
C HIS A 105 25.23 -10.81 18.83
N ASP A 106 25.83 -9.65 18.79
CA ASP A 106 26.28 -8.90 19.95
C ASP A 106 25.82 -7.45 19.82
N VAL A 107 26.20 -6.59 20.77
CA VAL A 107 25.76 -5.18 20.81
C VAL A 107 26.17 -4.39 19.55
N HIS A 108 27.20 -4.84 18.83
CA HIS A 108 27.80 -4.10 17.73
C HIS A 108 27.72 -4.83 16.37
N THR A 109 27.45 -6.15 16.38
CA THR A 109 27.48 -6.95 15.15
C THR A 109 26.27 -7.85 15.02
N LEU A 110 25.66 -7.86 13.84
CA LEU A 110 24.65 -8.82 13.43
C LEU A 110 25.21 -9.64 12.26
N ARG A 111 25.54 -10.90 12.50
CA ARG A 111 25.87 -11.85 11.44
C ARG A 111 24.64 -12.73 11.19
N TYR A 112 24.19 -12.76 9.94
CA TYR A 112 23.01 -13.53 9.55
C TYR A 112 23.22 -14.25 8.23
N THR A 113 22.43 -15.27 7.99
CA THR A 113 22.33 -15.98 6.72
C THR A 113 20.87 -16.10 6.30
N LEU A 114 20.62 -16.55 5.09
CA LEU A 114 19.27 -16.79 4.60
C LEU A 114 18.91 -18.28 4.76
N LEU A 115 17.64 -18.57 4.95
CA LEU A 115 17.15 -19.94 5.13
C LEU A 115 17.50 -20.83 3.92
N GLU A 116 17.43 -20.29 2.70
CA GLU A 116 17.88 -20.96 1.49
C GLU A 116 19.37 -21.30 1.51
N ASP A 117 20.23 -20.43 2.10
CA ASP A 117 21.66 -20.72 2.28
C ASP A 117 21.87 -21.88 3.27
N VAL A 118 21.06 -21.97 4.32
CA VAL A 118 21.09 -23.09 5.26
C VAL A 118 20.71 -24.41 4.55
N ILE A 119 19.64 -24.39 3.74
CA ILE A 119 19.22 -25.56 2.94
C ILE A 119 20.31 -25.96 1.93
N LEU A 120 20.94 -24.98 1.25
CA LEU A 120 22.05 -25.20 0.33
C LEU A 120 23.26 -25.84 1.02
N ALA A 121 23.57 -25.44 2.26
CA ALA A 121 24.71 -25.95 3.01
C ALA A 121 24.58 -27.44 3.36
N PHE A 122 23.36 -27.90 3.69
CA PHE A 122 23.11 -29.25 4.22
C PHE A 122 22.34 -30.15 3.24
N ALA A 123 22.50 -29.94 1.94
CA ALA A 123 21.91 -30.76 0.88
C ALA A 123 22.16 -32.26 1.07
N ASP A 124 23.34 -32.63 1.54
CA ASP A 124 23.74 -34.04 1.74
C ASP A 124 22.95 -34.72 2.89
N ARG A 125 22.31 -33.97 3.74
CA ARG A 125 21.37 -34.48 4.76
C ARG A 125 19.96 -34.68 4.22
N LEU A 126 19.61 -33.98 3.12
CA LEU A 126 18.31 -34.10 2.45
C LEU A 126 18.30 -35.25 1.45
N PHE A 127 19.43 -35.49 0.77
CA PHE A 127 19.56 -36.44 -0.30
C PHE A 127 20.70 -37.43 0.02
N VAL A 128 20.51 -38.24 1.07
CA VAL A 128 21.55 -39.10 1.70
C VAL A 128 22.19 -40.04 0.70
N ASP A 129 21.43 -40.59 -0.25
CA ASP A 129 21.90 -41.57 -1.23
C ASP A 129 22.40 -40.95 -2.56
N PHE A 130 22.50 -39.61 -2.58
CA PHE A 130 22.86 -38.86 -3.78
C PHE A 130 24.05 -37.95 -3.55
N HIS A 131 24.92 -37.89 -4.55
CA HIS A 131 25.95 -36.87 -4.61
C HIS A 131 25.38 -35.56 -5.21
N THR A 132 25.56 -34.45 -4.51
CA THR A 132 25.12 -33.13 -4.96
C THR A 132 26.27 -32.38 -5.63
N SER A 133 26.22 -32.18 -6.94
CA SER A 133 27.28 -31.49 -7.69
C SER A 133 27.06 -29.98 -7.87
N GLU A 134 25.81 -29.54 -8.06
CA GLU A 134 25.47 -28.16 -8.28
C GLU A 134 24.24 -27.80 -7.44
N ARG A 135 24.16 -26.51 -7.03
CA ARG A 135 23.12 -25.99 -6.16
C ARG A 135 22.74 -24.59 -6.59
N ALA A 136 21.46 -24.30 -6.66
CA ALA A 136 20.94 -22.96 -6.97
C ALA A 136 19.62 -22.67 -6.23
N VAL A 137 19.27 -21.40 -6.12
CA VAL A 137 17.94 -20.97 -5.68
C VAL A 137 17.16 -20.51 -6.91
N ILE A 138 15.91 -20.91 -7.01
CA ILE A 138 15.02 -20.49 -8.11
C ILE A 138 13.75 -19.85 -7.58
N ARG A 139 13.15 -19.01 -8.44
CA ARG A 139 11.83 -18.46 -8.25
C ARG A 139 11.08 -18.46 -9.56
N VAL A 140 9.79 -18.82 -9.49
CA VAL A 140 8.90 -18.79 -10.65
C VAL A 140 7.88 -17.67 -10.46
N THR A 141 7.76 -16.82 -11.46
CA THR A 141 6.64 -15.87 -11.55
C THR A 141 5.60 -16.44 -12.50
N ARG A 142 4.35 -16.54 -12.04
CA ARG A 142 3.21 -16.96 -12.84
C ARG A 142 2.41 -15.76 -13.32
N ASN A 143 1.69 -15.92 -14.41
CA ASN A 143 0.71 -14.93 -14.82
C ASN A 143 -0.30 -14.73 -13.68
N ALA A 144 -0.67 -13.49 -13.42
CA ALA A 144 -1.65 -13.15 -12.40
C ALA A 144 -2.90 -12.47 -13.01
N ASP A 145 -2.90 -12.27 -14.34
CA ASP A 145 -4.03 -11.70 -15.06
C ASP A 145 -5.02 -12.81 -15.41
N ILE A 146 -5.96 -13.05 -14.51
CA ILE A 146 -7.25 -13.60 -14.85
C ILE A 146 -8.22 -12.44 -14.80
N ASP A 147 -8.98 -12.24 -15.85
CA ASP A 147 -10.16 -11.39 -15.77
C ASP A 147 -11.24 -12.19 -15.05
N PRO A 148 -11.67 -11.80 -13.85
CA PRO A 148 -12.75 -12.49 -13.16
C PRO A 148 -14.08 -12.43 -13.91
N ASP A 149 -14.21 -11.53 -14.87
CA ASP A 149 -15.40 -11.35 -15.69
C ASP A 149 -15.31 -12.16 -17.01
N GLU A 150 -14.18 -12.86 -17.31
CA GLU A 150 -14.09 -13.85 -18.39
C GLU A 150 -14.74 -15.16 -17.96
N GLY A 151 -15.99 -15.35 -18.33
CA GLY A 151 -16.77 -16.56 -18.13
C GLY A 151 -18.25 -16.24 -17.94
N SER A 152 -19.12 -17.17 -18.32
CA SER A 152 -20.55 -17.03 -18.02
C SER A 152 -20.76 -17.06 -16.51
N PHE A 153 -21.12 -15.94 -15.95
CA PHE A 153 -21.58 -15.81 -14.58
C PHE A 153 -23.09 -16.07 -14.57
N ASP A 154 -23.51 -17.16 -13.97
CA ASP A 154 -24.94 -17.42 -13.77
C ASP A 154 -25.47 -16.49 -12.68
N LEU A 155 -26.65 -15.90 -12.91
CA LEU A 155 -27.30 -14.97 -11.98
C LEU A 155 -27.56 -15.60 -10.58
N GLU A 156 -27.50 -16.92 -10.49
CA GLU A 156 -27.69 -17.70 -9.25
C GLU A 156 -26.37 -17.89 -8.46
N ASP A 157 -25.19 -17.61 -9.08
CA ASP A 157 -23.89 -17.77 -8.42
C ASP A 157 -23.55 -16.54 -7.56
N ASP A 158 -23.20 -16.77 -6.31
CA ASP A 158 -22.63 -15.72 -5.43
C ASP A 158 -21.29 -15.22 -6.00
N TYR A 159 -21.22 -13.93 -6.32
CA TYR A 159 -20.01 -13.31 -6.89
C TYR A 159 -18.75 -13.56 -6.06
N ARG A 160 -18.85 -13.62 -4.73
CA ARG A 160 -17.75 -13.97 -3.83
C ARG A 160 -17.22 -15.38 -4.08
N GLN A 161 -18.13 -16.36 -4.26
CA GLN A 161 -17.75 -17.75 -4.56
C GLN A 161 -17.09 -17.85 -5.92
N HIS A 162 -17.55 -17.06 -6.88
CA HIS A 162 -16.90 -16.93 -8.19
C HIS A 162 -15.48 -16.41 -8.04
N ILE A 163 -15.24 -15.31 -7.32
CA ILE A 163 -13.90 -14.76 -7.07
C ILE A 163 -13.03 -15.80 -6.32
N LYS A 164 -13.54 -16.48 -5.30
CA LYS A 164 -12.80 -17.56 -4.61
C LYS A 164 -12.38 -18.69 -5.58
N ARG A 165 -13.22 -19.05 -6.56
CA ARG A 165 -12.88 -20.02 -7.61
C ARG A 165 -11.78 -19.49 -8.53
N VAL A 166 -11.89 -18.25 -8.97
CA VAL A 166 -10.89 -17.57 -9.82
C VAL A 166 -9.54 -17.49 -9.10
N LEU A 167 -9.53 -17.15 -7.81
CA LEU A 167 -8.29 -17.12 -7.02
C LEU A 167 -7.60 -18.49 -6.95
N LYS A 168 -8.39 -19.58 -6.77
CA LYS A 168 -7.83 -20.96 -6.84
C LYS A 168 -7.28 -21.30 -8.22
N GLN A 169 -7.89 -20.83 -9.30
CA GLN A 169 -7.38 -21.01 -10.65
C GLN A 169 -6.09 -20.22 -10.89
N ARG A 170 -5.95 -19.04 -10.30
CA ARG A 170 -4.73 -18.21 -10.39
C ARG A 170 -3.47 -18.95 -9.95
N LEU A 171 -3.58 -19.85 -8.97
CA LEU A 171 -2.46 -20.70 -8.53
C LEU A 171 -1.94 -21.64 -9.60
N ARG A 172 -2.72 -21.90 -10.65
CA ARG A 172 -2.41 -22.81 -11.77
C ARG A 172 -2.10 -22.08 -13.08
N LEU A 173 -2.07 -20.74 -13.08
CA LEU A 173 -1.76 -19.98 -14.29
C LEU A 173 -0.34 -20.25 -14.76
N ASN A 174 -0.14 -20.09 -16.08
CA ASN A 174 1.12 -20.40 -16.73
C ASN A 174 2.29 -19.58 -16.15
N PRO A 175 3.44 -20.21 -15.94
CA PRO A 175 4.68 -19.50 -15.64
C PRO A 175 5.02 -18.50 -16.74
N VAL A 176 5.52 -17.32 -16.34
CA VAL A 176 5.96 -16.28 -17.28
C VAL A 176 7.44 -15.93 -17.10
N ARG A 177 8.04 -16.31 -15.97
CA ARG A 177 9.44 -16.05 -15.68
C ARG A 177 10.03 -17.10 -14.74
N LEU A 178 11.26 -17.53 -15.02
CA LEU A 178 12.11 -18.30 -14.13
C LEU A 178 13.35 -17.47 -13.80
N GLU A 179 13.61 -17.25 -12.53
CA GLU A 179 14.83 -16.64 -12.01
C GLU A 179 15.69 -17.72 -11.37
N VAL A 180 17.00 -17.68 -11.63
CA VAL A 180 17.99 -18.63 -11.14
C VAL A 180 19.13 -17.86 -10.47
N GLN A 181 19.27 -18.03 -9.17
CA GLN A 181 20.37 -17.47 -8.39
C GLN A 181 21.47 -18.53 -8.23
N GLY A 182 22.68 -18.17 -8.61
CA GLY A 182 23.82 -19.08 -8.57
C GLY A 182 24.15 -19.72 -9.90
N LYS A 183 25.17 -20.58 -9.87
CA LYS A 183 25.63 -21.35 -11.06
C LYS A 183 24.91 -22.68 -11.10
N PHE A 184 24.19 -22.93 -12.17
CA PHE A 184 23.47 -24.18 -12.38
C PHE A 184 23.59 -24.65 -13.84
N SER A 185 23.61 -25.97 -14.08
CA SER A 185 23.92 -26.52 -15.37
C SER A 185 22.87 -26.17 -16.42
N LYS A 186 23.35 -25.80 -17.61
CA LYS A 186 22.48 -25.47 -18.74
C LYS A 186 21.49 -26.59 -19.11
N PRO A 187 21.85 -27.90 -19.08
CA PRO A 187 20.89 -28.99 -19.34
C PRO A 187 19.72 -29.01 -18.35
N LEU A 188 19.98 -28.82 -17.04
CA LEU A 188 18.94 -28.82 -16.01
C LEU A 188 18.06 -27.55 -16.07
N VAL A 189 18.67 -26.38 -16.33
CA VAL A 189 17.88 -25.17 -16.58
C VAL A 189 16.99 -25.33 -17.82
N LYS A 190 17.52 -25.96 -18.89
CA LYS A 190 16.74 -26.29 -20.10
C LYS A 190 15.60 -27.26 -19.79
N PHE A 191 15.84 -28.23 -18.91
CA PHE A 191 14.82 -29.18 -18.46
C PHE A 191 13.71 -28.45 -17.68
N MET A 192 14.06 -27.66 -16.65
CA MET A 192 13.09 -26.85 -15.86
C MET A 192 12.30 -25.90 -16.76
N ARG A 193 13.00 -25.22 -17.68
CA ARG A 193 12.35 -24.31 -18.64
C ARG A 193 11.30 -25.03 -19.49
N LYS A 194 11.60 -26.21 -19.98
CA LYS A 194 10.66 -27.04 -20.77
C LYS A 194 9.48 -27.50 -19.90
N ALA A 195 9.73 -27.95 -18.66
CA ALA A 195 8.70 -28.39 -17.74
C ALA A 195 7.76 -27.24 -17.32
N LEU A 196 8.25 -26.00 -17.33
CA LEU A 196 7.50 -24.78 -17.05
C LEU A 196 6.93 -24.11 -18.32
N GLU A 197 7.13 -24.71 -19.51
CA GLU A 197 6.68 -24.17 -20.82
C GLU A 197 7.20 -22.74 -21.11
N LEU A 198 8.41 -22.41 -20.63
CA LEU A 198 9.02 -21.09 -20.79
C LEU A 198 9.93 -21.02 -22.02
N GLY A 199 9.96 -19.85 -22.67
CA GLY A 199 10.93 -19.49 -23.70
C GLY A 199 12.31 -19.15 -23.09
N GLU A 200 13.36 -19.11 -23.91
CA GLU A 200 14.72 -18.77 -23.44
C GLU A 200 14.83 -17.35 -22.84
N ARG A 201 14.08 -16.41 -23.40
CA ARG A 201 14.04 -15.01 -22.95
C ARG A 201 13.29 -14.81 -21.64
N GLN A 202 12.68 -15.86 -21.09
CA GLN A 202 11.93 -15.82 -19.82
C GLN A 202 12.73 -16.44 -18.66
N VAL A 203 14.01 -16.82 -18.91
CA VAL A 203 14.94 -17.30 -17.88
C VAL A 203 15.96 -16.21 -17.58
N PHE A 204 16.09 -15.85 -16.31
CA PHE A 204 16.98 -14.78 -15.83
C PHE A 204 17.94 -15.33 -14.78
N TYR A 205 19.21 -14.99 -14.93
CA TYR A 205 20.25 -15.32 -13.95
C TYR A 205 20.50 -14.08 -13.08
N VAL A 206 20.45 -14.26 -11.78
CA VAL A 206 20.55 -13.21 -10.77
C VAL A 206 21.66 -13.58 -9.78
N ALA A 207 22.52 -12.63 -9.43
CA ALA A 207 23.58 -12.85 -8.44
C ALA A 207 23.11 -12.52 -7.01
N SER A 208 22.30 -11.48 -6.86
CA SER A 208 21.72 -11.07 -5.59
C SER A 208 20.65 -12.05 -5.10
N PRO A 209 20.28 -12.02 -3.79
CA PRO A 209 19.17 -12.80 -3.27
C PRO A 209 17.87 -12.54 -4.02
N LEU A 210 17.10 -13.58 -4.28
CA LEU A 210 15.76 -13.45 -4.85
C LEU A 210 14.78 -12.90 -3.81
N ARG A 211 13.61 -12.38 -4.23
CA ARG A 211 12.59 -11.81 -3.32
C ARG A 211 13.13 -10.74 -2.38
N MET A 212 13.70 -9.67 -2.94
CA MET A 212 14.26 -8.56 -2.15
C MET A 212 13.22 -7.83 -1.25
N ALA A 213 11.93 -7.99 -1.53
CA ALA A 213 10.87 -7.46 -0.65
C ALA A 213 10.93 -8.02 0.77
N ASP A 214 11.46 -9.22 0.97
CA ASP A 214 11.61 -9.82 2.30
C ASP A 214 12.66 -9.09 3.15
N PHE A 215 13.56 -8.31 2.52
CA PHE A 215 14.57 -7.51 3.23
C PHE A 215 13.99 -6.23 3.87
N ALA A 216 12.77 -5.83 3.50
CA ALA A 216 12.09 -4.74 4.16
C ALA A 216 11.82 -5.10 5.63
N PHE A 217 12.27 -4.25 6.56
CA PHE A 217 12.11 -4.41 8.02
C PHE A 217 12.76 -5.67 8.62
N SER A 218 13.63 -6.38 7.90
CA SER A 218 14.26 -7.61 8.36
C SER A 218 15.20 -7.44 9.56
N PHE A 219 15.70 -6.24 9.78
CA PHE A 219 16.63 -5.92 10.88
C PHE A 219 15.96 -5.28 12.10
N GLU A 220 14.65 -4.99 12.04
CA GLU A 220 13.92 -4.41 13.16
C GLU A 220 14.01 -5.32 14.39
N GLY A 221 14.42 -4.73 15.53
CA GLY A 221 14.63 -5.47 16.79
C GLY A 221 15.87 -6.38 16.83
N LYS A 222 16.68 -6.44 15.75
CA LYS A 222 17.88 -7.29 15.67
C LYS A 222 19.20 -6.51 15.76
N ILE A 223 19.14 -5.20 15.69
CA ILE A 223 20.30 -4.30 15.81
C ILE A 223 20.08 -3.31 16.95
N SER A 224 21.17 -2.69 17.44
CA SER A 224 21.08 -1.71 18.52
C SER A 224 20.28 -0.48 18.12
N GLN A 225 19.63 0.17 19.08
CA GLN A 225 18.86 1.39 18.83
C GLN A 225 19.73 2.53 18.29
N SER A 226 21.02 2.61 18.70
CA SER A 226 21.97 3.57 18.15
C SER A 226 22.20 3.36 16.67
N LEU A 227 22.37 2.11 16.23
CA LEU A 227 22.56 1.76 14.83
C LEU A 227 21.29 1.98 14.01
N VAL A 228 20.11 1.69 14.59
CA VAL A 228 18.83 2.06 13.94
C VAL A 228 18.75 3.57 13.72
N SER A 229 19.15 4.38 14.72
CA SER A 229 19.11 5.84 14.62
C SER A 229 20.07 6.40 13.58
N GLU A 230 21.15 5.67 13.30
CA GLU A 230 22.14 6.03 12.28
C GLU A 230 21.71 5.63 10.87
N LEU A 231 21.16 4.43 10.69
CA LEU A 231 20.90 3.83 9.39
C LEU A 231 19.46 3.97 8.90
N ALA A 232 18.51 4.30 9.77
CA ALA A 232 17.11 4.42 9.42
C ALA A 232 16.60 5.86 9.59
N TYR A 233 15.55 6.19 8.83
CA TYR A 233 14.83 7.43 9.08
C TYR A 233 14.29 7.45 10.52
N PRO A 234 14.35 8.61 11.23
CA PRO A 234 13.71 8.77 12.53
C PRO A 234 12.24 8.38 12.46
N LYS A 235 11.75 7.64 13.44
CA LYS A 235 10.33 7.25 13.46
C LYS A 235 9.44 8.50 13.44
N PHE A 236 8.57 8.59 12.45
CA PHE A 236 7.58 9.65 12.34
C PHE A 236 6.20 9.13 12.75
N THR A 237 5.53 9.85 13.61
CA THR A 237 4.14 9.57 13.99
C THR A 237 3.26 10.65 13.35
N PRO A 238 2.22 10.28 12.58
CA PRO A 238 1.28 11.25 12.02
C PRO A 238 0.72 12.17 13.10
N GLN A 239 0.75 13.48 12.85
CA GLN A 239 0.40 14.50 13.84
C GLN A 239 -1.12 14.74 13.90
N ALA A 240 -1.62 15.17 15.05
CA ALA A 240 -2.98 15.66 15.14
C ALA A 240 -3.10 16.97 14.33
N PRO A 241 -4.04 17.06 13.37
CA PRO A 241 -4.17 18.25 12.54
C PRO A 241 -4.59 19.47 13.36
N GLY A 242 -3.95 20.61 13.12
CA GLY A 242 -4.20 21.85 13.85
C GLY A 242 -5.63 22.37 13.72
N CYS A 243 -6.27 22.11 12.57
CA CYS A 243 -7.64 22.53 12.26
C CYS A 243 -8.74 21.72 12.96
N VAL A 244 -8.42 20.63 13.67
CA VAL A 244 -9.42 19.77 14.34
C VAL A 244 -9.34 19.91 15.85
N ASP A 245 -10.43 20.32 16.50
CA ASP A 245 -10.55 20.35 17.95
C ASP A 245 -11.01 18.98 18.50
N PRO A 246 -10.22 18.32 19.37
CA PRO A 246 -10.61 17.04 19.95
C PRO A 246 -11.81 17.11 20.90
N SER A 247 -12.20 18.29 21.38
CA SER A 247 -13.34 18.49 22.31
C SER A 247 -14.68 18.73 21.60
N VAL A 248 -14.66 19.04 20.29
CA VAL A 248 -15.86 19.35 19.50
C VAL A 248 -16.17 18.15 18.58
N PRO A 249 -17.44 17.70 18.48
CA PRO A 249 -17.83 16.62 17.57
C PRO A 249 -17.40 16.90 16.12
N MET A 250 -16.99 15.85 15.39
CA MET A 250 -16.47 16.04 14.04
C MET A 250 -17.49 16.62 13.07
N HIS A 251 -18.75 16.17 13.16
CA HIS A 251 -19.80 16.69 12.29
C HIS A 251 -19.98 18.20 12.45
N THR A 252 -19.98 18.70 13.70
CA THR A 252 -20.12 20.14 13.98
C THR A 252 -19.00 20.96 13.35
N GLN A 253 -17.76 20.46 13.43
CA GLN A 253 -16.62 21.14 12.84
C GLN A 253 -16.70 21.18 11.31
N ILE A 254 -17.13 20.07 10.68
CA ILE A 254 -17.25 19.98 9.22
C ILE A 254 -18.43 20.81 8.70
N GLU A 255 -19.50 20.99 9.50
CA GLU A 255 -20.60 21.89 9.19
C GLU A 255 -20.19 23.37 9.26
N ASP A 256 -19.20 23.71 10.11
CA ASP A 256 -18.66 25.08 10.26
C ASP A 256 -17.64 25.41 9.14
N HIS A 257 -16.75 24.47 8.83
CA HIS A 257 -15.71 24.65 7.81
C HIS A 257 -15.23 23.33 7.21
N ASP A 258 -14.81 23.38 5.96
CA ASP A 258 -14.24 22.25 5.28
C ASP A 258 -12.89 21.81 5.92
N ILE A 259 -12.65 20.51 6.03
CA ILE A 259 -11.42 19.96 6.61
C ILE A 259 -10.64 19.18 5.52
N LEU A 260 -9.37 19.54 5.34
CA LEU A 260 -8.43 18.82 4.47
C LEU A 260 -7.29 18.27 5.30
N LEU A 261 -7.12 16.96 5.27
CA LEU A 261 -5.99 16.24 5.90
C LEU A 261 -4.96 15.87 4.86
N SER A 262 -3.67 15.99 5.21
CA SER A 262 -2.53 15.63 4.36
C SER A 262 -1.77 14.44 4.98
N TYR A 263 -2.07 13.24 4.50
CA TYR A 263 -1.36 12.02 4.91
C TYR A 263 0.04 11.96 4.28
N PRO A 264 1.02 11.30 4.93
CA PRO A 264 1.02 10.71 6.27
C PRO A 264 1.40 11.71 7.37
N TYR A 265 1.52 12.99 7.03
CA TYR A 265 1.99 14.04 7.95
C TYR A 265 0.96 14.29 9.04
N GLU A 266 -0.30 14.33 8.65
CA GLU A 266 -1.46 14.42 9.55
C GLU A 266 -2.14 13.05 9.69
N SER A 267 -2.74 12.82 10.84
CA SER A 267 -3.38 11.55 11.20
C SER A 267 -4.71 11.35 10.47
N MET A 268 -5.02 10.08 10.13
CA MET A 268 -6.35 9.67 9.65
C MET A 268 -7.41 9.68 10.77
N GLU A 269 -7.01 9.89 12.04
CA GLU A 269 -7.90 9.78 13.19
C GLU A 269 -9.16 10.68 13.10
N PRO A 270 -9.14 11.92 12.57
CA PRO A 270 -10.35 12.72 12.41
C PRO A 270 -11.43 12.05 11.56
N PHE A 271 -11.06 11.40 10.46
CA PHE A 271 -12.02 10.67 9.64
C PHE A 271 -12.54 9.40 10.34
N LEU A 272 -11.66 8.66 11.01
CA LEU A 272 -12.07 7.48 11.79
C LEU A 272 -12.97 7.88 12.96
N ARG A 273 -12.70 9.03 13.57
CA ARG A 273 -13.51 9.62 14.63
C ARG A 273 -14.89 10.04 14.10
N LEU A 274 -14.96 10.67 12.93
CA LEU A 274 -16.23 11.02 12.28
C LEU A 274 -17.11 9.78 12.12
N LEU A 275 -16.57 8.67 11.59
CA LEU A 275 -17.32 7.43 11.43
C LEU A 275 -17.76 6.82 12.77
N ARG A 276 -16.88 6.81 13.76
CA ARG A 276 -17.18 6.27 15.09
C ARG A 276 -18.26 7.09 15.80
N GLU A 277 -18.19 8.43 15.74
CA GLU A 277 -19.22 9.31 16.29
C GLU A 277 -20.56 9.11 15.56
N SER A 278 -20.52 9.06 14.23
CA SER A 278 -21.71 8.85 13.40
C SER A 278 -22.38 7.48 13.61
N ALA A 279 -21.61 6.45 13.94
CA ALA A 279 -22.14 5.12 14.20
C ALA A 279 -23.07 5.06 15.43
N SER A 280 -23.00 6.01 16.34
CA SER A 280 -23.80 6.09 17.57
C SER A 280 -24.66 7.35 17.65
N ASP A 281 -24.68 8.19 16.63
CA ASP A 281 -25.46 9.42 16.58
C ASP A 281 -26.90 9.12 16.14
N PRO A 282 -27.93 9.41 16.96
CA PRO A 282 -29.33 9.13 16.64
C PRO A 282 -29.86 9.94 15.45
N ASP A 283 -29.21 11.01 15.06
CA ASP A 283 -29.58 11.84 13.92
C ASP A 283 -29.03 11.27 12.59
N VAL A 284 -28.10 10.31 12.64
CA VAL A 284 -27.56 9.65 11.44
C VAL A 284 -28.54 8.59 10.94
N VAL A 285 -28.97 8.74 9.70
CA VAL A 285 -29.92 7.81 9.07
C VAL A 285 -29.27 6.88 8.05
N GLN A 286 -28.12 7.31 7.47
CA GLN A 286 -27.48 6.51 6.43
C GLN A 286 -25.97 6.81 6.35
N ILE A 287 -25.15 5.76 6.11
CA ILE A 287 -23.74 5.84 5.77
C ILE A 287 -23.50 5.06 4.47
N LYS A 288 -22.86 5.70 3.49
CA LYS A 288 -22.48 5.07 2.21
C LYS A 288 -20.99 5.24 1.98
N ILE A 289 -20.30 4.18 1.56
CA ILE A 289 -18.85 4.21 1.36
C ILE A 289 -18.41 3.28 0.25
N THR A 290 -17.30 3.65 -0.45
CA THR A 290 -16.61 2.75 -1.37
C THR A 290 -15.35 2.18 -0.69
N LEU A 291 -15.10 0.89 -0.79
CA LEU A 291 -13.92 0.24 -0.23
C LEU A 291 -13.15 -0.52 -1.32
N TYR A 292 -11.85 -0.25 -1.43
CA TYR A 292 -10.97 -0.89 -2.42
C TYR A 292 -9.90 -1.75 -1.76
N ARG A 293 -9.14 -1.20 -0.83
CA ARG A 293 -8.06 -1.87 -0.12
C ARG A 293 -8.19 -1.59 1.36
N VAL A 294 -8.63 -2.59 2.11
CA VAL A 294 -8.97 -2.48 3.53
C VAL A 294 -7.84 -3.07 4.39
N ALA A 295 -7.57 -2.49 5.55
CA ALA A 295 -6.63 -3.07 6.50
C ALA A 295 -7.15 -4.39 7.08
N LYS A 296 -6.25 -5.35 7.41
CA LYS A 296 -6.64 -6.62 8.05
C LYS A 296 -7.38 -6.41 9.38
N LYS A 297 -7.01 -5.36 10.13
CA LYS A 297 -7.72 -4.88 11.32
C LYS A 297 -8.10 -3.44 11.03
N SER A 298 -9.34 -3.21 10.59
CA SER A 298 -9.84 -1.91 10.16
C SER A 298 -10.84 -1.35 11.15
N ARG A 299 -10.47 -0.29 11.87
CA ARG A 299 -11.37 0.46 12.75
C ARG A 299 -12.52 1.12 11.97
N LEU A 300 -12.26 1.43 10.69
CA LEU A 300 -13.28 1.94 9.79
C LEU A 300 -14.41 0.92 9.61
N CYS A 301 -14.06 -0.32 9.24
CA CYS A 301 -15.06 -1.39 9.05
C CYS A 301 -15.78 -1.73 10.37
N GLU A 302 -15.07 -1.73 11.51
CA GLU A 302 -15.69 -1.91 12.82
C GLU A 302 -16.73 -0.81 13.11
N SER A 303 -16.46 0.45 12.73
CA SER A 303 -17.42 1.54 12.88
C SER A 303 -18.65 1.37 11.98
N LEU A 304 -18.49 0.84 10.75
CA LEU A 304 -19.61 0.53 9.85
C LEU A 304 -20.48 -0.60 10.40
N ILE A 305 -19.88 -1.64 10.96
CA ILE A 305 -20.57 -2.74 11.64
C ILE A 305 -21.39 -2.18 12.81
N THR A 306 -20.77 -1.40 13.68
CA THR A 306 -21.46 -0.75 14.81
C THR A 306 -22.63 0.12 14.36
N ALA A 307 -22.48 0.87 13.26
CA ALA A 307 -23.56 1.67 12.68
C ALA A 307 -24.74 0.83 12.25
N ALA A 308 -24.50 -0.28 11.54
CA ALA A 308 -25.54 -1.19 11.09
C ALA A 308 -26.27 -1.87 12.27
N GLU A 309 -25.50 -2.33 13.28
CA GLU A 309 -26.03 -2.92 14.51
C GLU A 309 -26.90 -1.91 15.31
N ASN A 310 -26.59 -0.62 15.20
CA ASN A 310 -27.41 0.46 15.80
C ASN A 310 -28.62 0.87 14.93
N GLY A 311 -28.86 0.18 13.80
CA GLY A 311 -30.03 0.40 12.93
C GLY A 311 -29.86 1.49 11.88
N ILE A 312 -28.64 2.00 11.66
CA ILE A 312 -28.32 2.95 10.59
C ILE A 312 -28.23 2.18 9.26
N ASP A 313 -28.81 2.74 8.19
CA ASP A 313 -28.70 2.18 6.84
C ASP A 313 -27.25 2.34 6.33
N VAL A 314 -26.50 1.23 6.27
CA VAL A 314 -25.11 1.21 5.82
C VAL A 314 -25.00 0.52 4.45
N THR A 315 -24.57 1.28 3.43
CA THR A 315 -24.28 0.75 2.09
C THR A 315 -22.78 0.81 1.81
N VAL A 316 -22.19 -0.34 1.50
CA VAL A 316 -20.76 -0.47 1.17
C VAL A 316 -20.59 -0.95 -0.26
N VAL A 317 -19.92 -0.16 -1.10
CA VAL A 317 -19.50 -0.62 -2.44
C VAL A 317 -18.08 -1.19 -2.29
N MET A 318 -17.98 -2.53 -2.26
CA MET A 318 -16.73 -3.26 -2.04
C MET A 318 -16.13 -3.73 -3.37
N GLU A 319 -14.87 -3.40 -3.62
CA GLU A 319 -14.12 -3.95 -4.75
C GLU A 319 -13.37 -5.23 -4.33
N LEU A 320 -13.82 -6.37 -4.80
CA LEU A 320 -13.20 -7.67 -4.48
C LEU A 320 -11.95 -7.97 -5.31
N ARG A 321 -11.74 -7.27 -6.44
CA ARG A 321 -10.62 -7.48 -7.37
C ARG A 321 -9.41 -6.60 -7.05
N ALA A 322 -9.27 -6.17 -5.79
CA ALA A 322 -8.09 -5.46 -5.32
C ALA A 322 -6.91 -6.44 -5.23
N ARG A 323 -6.00 -6.39 -6.18
CA ARG A 323 -4.90 -7.36 -6.36
C ARG A 323 -4.11 -7.56 -5.07
N PHE A 324 -3.99 -8.82 -4.63
CA PHE A 324 -3.36 -9.31 -3.38
C PHE A 324 -4.14 -9.02 -2.08
N ASP A 325 -5.28 -8.36 -2.14
CA ASP A 325 -6.14 -8.11 -0.98
C ASP A 325 -7.53 -8.77 -1.14
N GLU A 326 -7.70 -9.62 -2.17
CA GLU A 326 -8.98 -10.21 -2.54
C GLU A 326 -9.57 -11.03 -1.37
N GLU A 327 -8.80 -11.91 -0.75
CA GLU A 327 -9.25 -12.74 0.38
C GLU A 327 -9.65 -11.88 1.59
N ASN A 328 -8.83 -10.88 1.93
CA ASN A 328 -9.12 -9.95 3.00
C ASN A 328 -10.39 -9.13 2.74
N ASN A 329 -10.61 -8.71 1.49
CA ASN A 329 -11.82 -7.96 1.13
C ASN A 329 -13.06 -8.84 1.15
N ILE A 330 -12.96 -10.12 0.77
CA ILE A 330 -14.05 -11.08 0.88
C ILE A 330 -14.42 -11.32 2.36
N GLU A 331 -13.44 -11.51 3.23
CA GLU A 331 -13.66 -11.69 4.67
C GLU A 331 -14.37 -10.47 5.28
N TRP A 332 -13.94 -9.26 4.94
CA TRP A 332 -14.62 -8.05 5.40
C TRP A 332 -16.03 -7.90 4.82
N ALA A 333 -16.24 -8.26 3.55
CA ALA A 333 -17.56 -8.22 2.95
C ALA A 333 -18.54 -9.15 3.68
N GLU A 334 -18.12 -10.39 3.99
CA GLU A 334 -18.91 -11.35 4.77
C GLU A 334 -19.27 -10.79 6.17
N ARG A 335 -18.30 -10.23 6.89
CA ARG A 335 -18.53 -9.62 8.22
C ARG A 335 -19.48 -8.41 8.17
N LEU A 336 -19.38 -7.57 7.14
CA LEU A 336 -20.29 -6.42 6.96
C LEU A 336 -21.70 -6.86 6.65
N GLU A 337 -21.91 -7.86 5.78
CA GLU A 337 -23.22 -8.42 5.49
C GLU A 337 -23.86 -9.08 6.71
N ASP A 338 -23.07 -9.85 7.47
CA ASP A 338 -23.54 -10.50 8.72
C ASP A 338 -24.02 -9.48 9.76
N ALA A 339 -23.43 -8.28 9.76
CA ALA A 339 -23.85 -7.17 10.61
C ALA A 339 -25.08 -6.39 10.07
N GLY A 340 -25.58 -6.73 8.89
CA GLY A 340 -26.76 -6.08 8.28
C GLY A 340 -26.43 -4.94 7.32
N CYS A 341 -25.16 -4.74 6.92
CA CYS A 341 -24.81 -3.78 5.87
C CYS A 341 -25.27 -4.27 4.50
N THR A 342 -25.71 -3.37 3.62
CA THR A 342 -25.88 -3.64 2.21
C THR A 342 -24.53 -3.58 1.50
N VAL A 343 -24.00 -4.72 1.04
CA VAL A 343 -22.74 -4.78 0.32
C VAL A 343 -22.98 -4.95 -1.18
N LEU A 344 -22.37 -4.06 -1.98
CA LEU A 344 -22.43 -4.06 -3.45
C LEU A 344 -21.03 -4.33 -4.01
N TYR A 345 -20.93 -5.16 -5.05
CA TYR A 345 -19.64 -5.59 -5.62
C TYR A 345 -19.25 -4.85 -6.91
N GLY A 346 -19.70 -3.61 -7.05
CA GLY A 346 -19.40 -2.77 -8.21
C GLY A 346 -20.19 -3.18 -9.47
N SER A 347 -19.58 -2.95 -10.64
CA SER A 347 -20.17 -3.28 -11.94
C SER A 347 -19.24 -4.18 -12.74
N ALA A 348 -19.82 -5.08 -13.54
CA ALA A 348 -19.05 -5.97 -14.42
C ALA A 348 -18.13 -5.18 -15.36
N GLY A 349 -16.88 -5.63 -15.53
CA GLY A 349 -15.87 -4.99 -16.36
C GLY A 349 -15.23 -3.72 -15.80
N PHE A 350 -15.74 -3.14 -14.68
CA PHE A 350 -15.25 -1.90 -14.11
C PHE A 350 -14.83 -2.08 -12.66
N LYS A 351 -13.56 -1.80 -12.35
CA LYS A 351 -13.09 -1.80 -10.95
C LYS A 351 -13.47 -0.50 -10.25
N VAL A 352 -14.04 -0.60 -9.06
CA VAL A 352 -14.35 0.58 -8.23
C VAL A 352 -13.10 1.02 -7.49
N HIS A 353 -12.55 2.16 -7.90
CA HIS A 353 -11.32 2.70 -7.30
C HIS A 353 -11.51 4.11 -6.70
N SER A 354 -12.71 4.65 -6.75
CA SER A 354 -13.11 5.88 -6.07
C SER A 354 -12.96 5.78 -4.55
N LYS A 355 -12.70 6.89 -3.86
CA LYS A 355 -12.65 7.01 -2.43
C LYS A 355 -13.62 8.09 -2.02
N ILE A 356 -14.82 7.66 -1.66
CA ILE A 356 -15.94 8.53 -1.30
C ILE A 356 -16.74 7.87 -0.17
N CYS A 357 -17.04 8.67 0.85
CA CYS A 357 -17.90 8.32 1.96
C CYS A 357 -18.93 9.44 2.14
N GLN A 358 -20.18 9.08 2.37
CA GLN A 358 -21.23 10.05 2.66
C GLN A 358 -22.01 9.61 3.88
N ILE A 359 -22.20 10.53 4.83
CA ILE A 359 -23.02 10.36 6.03
C ILE A 359 -24.19 11.32 5.92
N THR A 360 -25.40 10.79 6.07
CA THR A 360 -26.65 11.54 5.98
C THR A 360 -27.27 11.68 7.35
N TYR A 361 -27.50 12.92 7.74
CA TYR A 361 -28.15 13.30 8.99
C TYR A 361 -29.59 13.76 8.71
N ARG A 362 -30.48 13.50 9.66
CA ARG A 362 -31.87 13.98 9.66
C ARG A 362 -32.17 14.66 10.99
N ARG A 363 -32.13 16.00 11.01
CA ARG A 363 -32.34 16.81 12.21
C ARG A 363 -33.53 17.74 12.00
N ALA A 364 -34.49 17.75 12.95
CA ALA A 364 -35.67 18.61 12.90
C ALA A 364 -36.44 18.60 11.56
N GLY A 365 -36.37 17.46 10.81
CA GLY A 365 -37.03 17.31 9.52
C GLY A 365 -36.15 17.73 8.32
N GLU A 366 -35.01 18.33 8.52
CA GLU A 366 -34.03 18.65 7.49
C GLU A 366 -33.02 17.54 7.27
N VAL A 367 -32.57 17.39 6.04
CA VAL A 367 -31.57 16.39 5.65
C VAL A 367 -30.28 17.10 5.26
N THR A 368 -29.22 16.88 6.04
CA THR A 368 -27.88 17.37 5.77
C THR A 368 -26.94 16.21 5.44
N ARG A 369 -25.85 16.48 4.77
CA ARG A 369 -24.88 15.45 4.36
C ARG A 369 -23.47 15.93 4.61
N ILE A 370 -22.66 15.06 5.21
CA ILE A 370 -21.21 15.20 5.24
C ILE A 370 -20.63 14.24 4.21
N THR A 371 -19.77 14.75 3.34
CA THR A 371 -19.11 13.97 2.30
C THR A 371 -17.60 14.01 2.53
N GLN A 372 -17.00 12.85 2.63
CA GLN A 372 -15.54 12.70 2.62
C GLN A 372 -15.10 12.16 1.27
N LEU A 373 -14.05 12.76 0.69
CA LEU A 373 -13.46 12.43 -0.60
C LEU A 373 -11.95 12.26 -0.43
N GLY A 374 -11.37 11.21 -1.00
CA GLY A 374 -9.95 10.93 -0.84
C GLY A 374 -9.21 10.67 -2.15
N THR A 375 -7.92 11.02 -2.18
CA THR A 375 -7.01 10.57 -3.24
C THR A 375 -6.45 9.18 -2.96
N GLY A 376 -6.39 8.78 -1.68
CA GLY A 376 -5.86 7.51 -1.17
C GLY A 376 -6.90 6.57 -0.56
N ASN A 377 -6.51 5.31 -0.38
CA ASN A 377 -7.40 4.26 0.13
C ASN A 377 -7.76 4.45 1.61
N TYR A 378 -8.90 3.90 2.02
CA TYR A 378 -9.34 3.79 3.41
C TYR A 378 -8.60 2.66 4.14
N ASN A 379 -7.33 2.89 4.44
CA ASN A 379 -6.46 1.90 5.06
C ASN A 379 -5.46 2.60 5.99
N GLU A 380 -5.58 2.35 7.27
CA GLU A 380 -4.83 3.02 8.34
C GLU A 380 -3.31 2.82 8.21
N LYS A 381 -2.88 1.67 7.67
CA LYS A 381 -1.45 1.39 7.44
C LYS A 381 -0.90 2.20 6.28
N THR A 382 -1.64 2.23 5.16
CA THR A 382 -1.19 2.99 3.99
C THR A 382 -1.30 4.49 4.22
N ALA A 383 -2.25 4.98 5.02
CA ALA A 383 -2.34 6.38 5.41
C ALA A 383 -1.11 6.88 6.20
N ALA A 384 -0.37 5.99 6.86
CA ALA A 384 0.89 6.32 7.53
C ALA A 384 2.14 6.25 6.62
N LEU A 385 1.97 5.81 5.35
CA LEU A 385 3.08 5.55 4.41
C LEU A 385 2.93 6.29 3.07
N TYR A 386 1.72 6.68 2.69
CA TYR A 386 1.40 7.27 1.40
C TYR A 386 1.00 8.74 1.56
N ALA A 387 1.55 9.59 0.71
CA ALA A 387 1.19 11.00 0.66
C ALA A 387 -0.11 11.17 -0.14
N ASP A 388 -1.20 11.42 0.59
CA ASP A 388 -2.55 11.56 0.06
C ASP A 388 -3.31 12.70 0.74
N TYR A 389 -4.38 13.15 0.10
CA TYR A 389 -5.32 14.11 0.68
C TYR A 389 -6.64 13.43 1.03
N SER A 390 -7.24 13.87 2.15
CA SER A 390 -8.57 13.49 2.61
C SER A 390 -9.36 14.75 2.90
N TYR A 391 -10.42 14.98 2.14
CA TYR A 391 -11.27 16.17 2.18
C TYR A 391 -12.62 15.84 2.77
N MET A 392 -13.05 16.56 3.77
CA MET A 392 -14.36 16.43 4.43
C MET A 392 -15.12 17.76 4.32
N THR A 393 -16.35 17.72 3.82
CA THR A 393 -17.18 18.90 3.58
C THR A 393 -18.66 18.61 3.85
N ALA A 394 -19.37 19.64 4.31
CA ALA A 394 -20.83 19.67 4.38
C ALA A 394 -21.47 20.44 3.20
N ASP A 395 -20.70 20.83 2.19
CA ASP A 395 -21.21 21.57 1.05
C ASP A 395 -22.31 20.78 0.32
N PRO A 396 -23.54 21.32 0.23
CA PRO A 396 -24.68 20.60 -0.34
C PRO A 396 -24.50 20.28 -1.83
N ARG A 397 -23.68 21.05 -2.56
CA ARG A 397 -23.37 20.82 -3.98
C ARG A 397 -22.58 19.53 -4.18
N ILE A 398 -21.57 19.30 -3.34
CA ILE A 398 -20.78 18.06 -3.31
C ILE A 398 -21.64 16.91 -2.76
N GLY A 399 -22.41 17.19 -1.69
CA GLY A 399 -23.29 16.21 -1.07
C GLY A 399 -24.33 15.64 -2.03
N GLU A 400 -24.92 16.48 -2.89
CA GLU A 400 -25.92 16.03 -3.89
C GLU A 400 -25.29 15.14 -4.99
N ASP A 401 -24.12 15.54 -5.50
CA ASP A 401 -23.41 14.72 -6.47
C ASP A 401 -22.92 13.39 -5.89
N ALA A 402 -22.47 13.38 -4.63
CA ALA A 402 -22.10 12.17 -3.91
C ALA A 402 -23.32 11.23 -3.71
N ASN A 403 -24.47 11.78 -3.34
CA ASN A 403 -25.71 10.98 -3.23
C ASN A 403 -26.10 10.38 -4.58
N ARG A 404 -26.01 11.17 -5.67
CA ARG A 404 -26.25 10.71 -7.05
C ARG A 404 -25.27 9.63 -7.46
N PHE A 405 -23.97 9.77 -7.07
CA PHE A 405 -22.94 8.76 -7.30
C PHE A 405 -23.35 7.40 -6.70
N PHE A 406 -23.70 7.37 -5.41
CA PHE A 406 -24.10 6.10 -4.76
C PHE A 406 -25.39 5.53 -5.35
N ARG A 407 -26.38 6.36 -5.68
CA ARG A 407 -27.60 5.89 -6.36
C ARG A 407 -27.25 5.24 -7.72
N ASN A 408 -26.38 5.85 -8.50
CA ASN A 408 -25.95 5.30 -9.77
C ASN A 408 -25.19 3.99 -9.59
N MET A 409 -24.34 3.87 -8.58
CA MET A 409 -23.64 2.62 -8.24
C MET A 409 -24.64 1.51 -7.86
N GLN A 410 -25.68 1.82 -7.11
CA GLN A 410 -26.72 0.86 -6.69
C GLN A 410 -27.50 0.26 -7.88
N ILE A 411 -27.71 1.03 -8.93
CA ILE A 411 -28.44 0.59 -10.13
C ILE A 411 -27.55 0.23 -11.32
N GLY A 412 -26.21 0.18 -11.11
CA GLY A 412 -25.25 -0.13 -12.16
C GLY A 412 -25.13 0.93 -13.28
N ASN A 413 -25.56 2.17 -13.04
CA ASN A 413 -25.50 3.25 -14.02
C ASN A 413 -24.14 3.95 -14.01
N LEU A 414 -23.24 3.59 -14.91
CA LEU A 414 -21.92 4.24 -15.06
C LEU A 414 -21.93 5.51 -15.92
N ASN A 415 -23.06 5.86 -16.54
CA ASN A 415 -23.22 7.02 -17.41
C ASN A 415 -23.85 8.24 -16.69
N GLY A 416 -23.81 8.25 -15.36
CA GLY A 416 -24.35 9.33 -14.55
C GLY A 416 -23.70 10.68 -14.86
N GLN A 417 -24.52 11.73 -14.84
CA GLN A 417 -24.05 13.13 -15.00
C GLN A 417 -23.96 13.81 -13.64
N TYR A 418 -22.91 14.58 -13.44
CA TYR A 418 -22.60 15.27 -12.17
C TYR A 418 -22.27 16.73 -12.44
N SER A 419 -22.61 17.60 -11.50
CA SER A 419 -22.40 19.04 -11.66
C SER A 419 -21.00 19.48 -11.23
N TYR A 420 -20.47 18.84 -10.19
CA TYR A 420 -19.18 19.17 -9.59
C TYR A 420 -18.17 18.02 -9.65
N LEU A 421 -18.63 16.78 -9.50
CA LEU A 421 -17.76 15.61 -9.58
C LEU A 421 -17.47 15.24 -11.05
N GLY A 422 -16.21 14.95 -11.35
CA GLY A 422 -15.82 14.24 -12.55
C GLY A 422 -15.74 12.75 -12.27
N VAL A 423 -16.69 11.94 -12.77
CA VAL A 423 -16.75 10.51 -12.52
C VAL A 423 -16.37 9.72 -13.78
N ALA A 424 -15.36 8.86 -13.67
CA ALA A 424 -15.03 7.90 -14.72
C ALA A 424 -16.03 6.72 -14.71
N PRO A 425 -16.32 6.11 -15.90
CA PRO A 425 -15.59 6.25 -17.18
C PRO A 425 -15.99 7.45 -18.04
N VAL A 426 -17.07 8.14 -17.78
CA VAL A 426 -17.67 9.10 -18.72
C VAL A 426 -17.26 10.56 -18.45
N GLY A 427 -17.22 10.98 -17.19
CA GLY A 427 -17.14 12.41 -16.84
C GLY A 427 -15.74 12.92 -16.53
N LEU A 428 -14.83 12.08 -15.99
CA LEU A 428 -13.54 12.51 -15.46
C LEU A 428 -12.58 13.01 -16.56
N LYS A 429 -12.32 12.20 -17.59
CA LYS A 429 -11.42 12.57 -18.69
C LYS A 429 -11.88 13.82 -19.44
N PRO A 430 -13.17 13.96 -19.84
CA PRO A 430 -13.68 15.20 -20.43
C PRO A 430 -13.53 16.42 -19.52
N LEU A 431 -13.64 16.27 -18.20
CA LEU A 431 -13.42 17.36 -17.25
C LEU A 431 -12.00 17.90 -17.34
N ILE A 432 -11.00 17.00 -17.33
CA ILE A 432 -9.58 17.37 -17.44
C ILE A 432 -9.27 17.96 -18.82
N MET A 433 -9.80 17.36 -19.88
CA MET A 433 -9.61 17.86 -21.25
C MET A 433 -10.14 19.28 -21.43
N ARG A 434 -11.33 19.60 -20.89
CA ARG A 434 -11.87 20.97 -20.90
C ARG A 434 -10.98 21.97 -20.16
N GLY A 435 -10.34 21.54 -19.03
CA GLY A 435 -9.37 22.37 -18.33
C GLY A 435 -8.15 22.69 -19.18
N ILE A 436 -7.62 21.71 -19.92
CA ILE A 436 -6.50 21.91 -20.84
C ILE A 436 -6.93 22.82 -22.00
N ASP A 437 -8.11 22.59 -22.62
CA ASP A 437 -8.63 23.41 -23.71
C ASP A 437 -8.80 24.88 -23.30
N ARG A 438 -9.22 25.14 -22.06
CA ARG A 438 -9.31 26.50 -21.51
C ARG A 438 -7.94 27.19 -21.50
N GLU A 439 -6.90 26.51 -21.04
CA GLU A 439 -5.55 27.10 -20.99
C GLU A 439 -4.97 27.26 -22.42
N ILE A 440 -5.26 26.36 -23.35
CA ILE A 440 -4.92 26.53 -24.78
C ILE A 440 -5.58 27.79 -25.34
N ALA A 441 -6.86 28.03 -25.05
CA ALA A 441 -7.59 29.19 -25.50
C ALA A 441 -6.99 30.50 -24.96
N LYS A 442 -6.61 30.54 -23.67
CA LYS A 442 -5.90 31.70 -23.10
C LYS A 442 -4.58 31.96 -23.78
N ALA A 443 -3.72 30.96 -23.95
CA ALA A 443 -2.43 31.10 -24.59
C ALA A 443 -2.57 31.61 -26.04
N ARG A 444 -3.56 31.10 -26.80
CA ARG A 444 -3.85 31.55 -28.15
C ARG A 444 -4.38 32.99 -28.20
N ALA A 445 -5.00 33.46 -27.09
CA ALA A 445 -5.42 34.86 -26.92
C ALA A 445 -4.27 35.79 -26.47
N GLY A 446 -3.07 35.25 -26.24
CA GLY A 446 -1.91 36.00 -25.75
C GLY A 446 -1.91 36.21 -24.23
N GLU A 447 -2.75 35.49 -23.50
CA GLU A 447 -2.79 35.51 -22.05
C GLU A 447 -1.82 34.46 -21.48
N GLU A 448 -1.32 34.69 -20.25
CA GLU A 448 -0.54 33.68 -19.54
C GLU A 448 -1.40 32.46 -19.20
N ALA A 449 -0.88 31.27 -19.47
CA ALA A 449 -1.58 30.02 -19.25
C ALA A 449 -0.65 28.98 -18.65
N HIS A 450 -1.15 28.24 -17.66
CA HIS A 450 -0.35 27.28 -16.93
C HIS A 450 -1.17 26.07 -16.50
N ILE A 451 -0.59 24.87 -16.62
CA ILE A 451 -1.15 23.58 -16.18
C ILE A 451 -0.20 22.94 -15.19
N TRP A 452 -0.73 22.47 -14.05
CA TRP A 452 0.01 21.78 -13.01
C TRP A 452 -0.66 20.44 -12.72
N PHE A 453 -0.01 19.34 -13.02
CA PHE A 453 -0.54 18.01 -12.68
C PHE A 453 0.41 17.26 -11.77
N LYS A 454 -0.15 16.63 -10.74
CA LYS A 454 0.51 15.62 -9.94
C LYS A 454 -0.25 14.31 -10.06
N MET A 455 0.44 13.21 -10.36
CA MET A 455 -0.14 11.88 -10.51
C MET A 455 0.93 10.79 -10.36
N ASN A 456 0.50 9.53 -10.26
CA ASN A 456 1.48 8.45 -10.24
C ASN A 456 1.97 8.11 -11.65
N SER A 457 1.08 8.07 -12.64
CA SER A 457 1.43 7.69 -14.01
C SER A 457 0.62 8.46 -15.06
N ILE A 458 1.23 8.71 -16.21
CA ILE A 458 0.59 9.27 -17.39
C ILE A 458 0.88 8.39 -18.61
N THR A 459 -0.16 7.71 -19.12
CA THR A 459 -0.07 6.79 -20.28
C THR A 459 -1.25 6.94 -21.22
N ASP A 460 -2.26 7.76 -20.89
CA ASP A 460 -3.41 8.02 -21.76
C ASP A 460 -2.96 8.86 -22.95
N ARG A 461 -3.11 8.30 -24.16
CA ARG A 461 -2.61 8.91 -25.39
C ARG A 461 -3.31 10.22 -25.69
N GLU A 462 -4.63 10.29 -25.53
CA GLU A 462 -5.40 11.50 -25.84
C GLU A 462 -5.01 12.65 -24.90
N VAL A 463 -4.79 12.36 -23.62
CA VAL A 463 -4.31 13.36 -22.65
C VAL A 463 -2.89 13.82 -22.98
N ILE A 464 -1.99 12.89 -23.37
CA ILE A 464 -0.62 13.23 -23.79
C ILE A 464 -0.62 14.09 -25.05
N ASP A 465 -1.40 13.72 -26.07
CA ASP A 465 -1.53 14.50 -27.31
C ASP A 465 -2.10 15.90 -27.01
N LYS A 466 -3.07 16.01 -26.10
CA LYS A 466 -3.65 17.29 -25.68
C LYS A 466 -2.65 18.17 -24.89
N ILE A 467 -1.82 17.59 -24.04
CA ILE A 467 -0.73 18.31 -23.36
C ILE A 467 0.31 18.80 -24.38
N SER A 468 0.62 18.00 -25.40
CA SER A 468 1.49 18.43 -26.51
C SER A 468 0.88 19.61 -27.27
N GLU A 469 -0.43 19.58 -27.57
CA GLU A 469 -1.15 20.73 -28.19
C GLU A 469 -1.06 21.96 -27.28
N ALA A 470 -1.23 21.82 -25.97
CA ALA A 470 -1.13 22.93 -25.04
C ALA A 470 0.29 23.53 -25.03
N SER A 471 1.34 22.70 -24.99
CA SER A 471 2.71 23.15 -25.08
C SER A 471 3.00 23.91 -26.39
N CYS A 472 2.52 23.38 -27.53
CA CYS A 472 2.65 24.05 -28.83
C CYS A 472 1.89 25.39 -28.91
N ALA A 473 0.82 25.54 -28.14
CA ALA A 473 0.06 26.81 -28.05
C ALA A 473 0.75 27.83 -27.10
N GLY A 474 1.83 27.46 -26.40
CA GLY A 474 2.55 28.34 -25.48
C GLY A 474 2.15 28.18 -24.02
N VAL A 475 1.31 27.20 -23.69
CA VAL A 475 0.95 26.90 -22.29
C VAL A 475 2.15 26.30 -21.57
N LYS A 476 2.50 26.80 -20.39
CA LYS A 476 3.47 26.17 -19.51
C LYS A 476 2.82 24.97 -18.82
N VAL A 477 3.51 23.81 -18.77
CA VAL A 477 3.01 22.58 -18.17
C VAL A 477 4.04 22.00 -17.23
N ASP A 478 3.71 21.97 -15.95
CA ASP A 478 4.55 21.38 -14.91
C ASP A 478 3.90 20.08 -14.37
N LEU A 479 4.60 18.96 -14.48
CA LEU A 479 4.11 17.64 -14.07
C LEU A 479 4.97 17.07 -12.94
N ILE A 480 4.31 16.48 -11.94
CA ILE A 480 4.95 15.61 -10.93
C ILE A 480 4.45 14.18 -11.18
N VAL A 481 5.30 13.31 -11.73
CA VAL A 481 4.98 11.92 -12.08
C VAL A 481 6.02 11.00 -11.48
N ARG A 482 5.63 10.21 -10.48
CA ARG A 482 6.58 9.33 -9.77
C ARG A 482 6.80 7.97 -10.42
N GLY A 483 5.90 7.55 -11.29
CA GLY A 483 5.89 6.23 -11.93
C GLY A 483 6.07 6.32 -13.43
N ILE A 484 5.17 5.68 -14.18
CA ILE A 484 5.29 5.59 -15.63
C ILE A 484 4.91 6.93 -16.30
N SER A 485 5.80 7.47 -17.10
CA SER A 485 5.51 8.57 -18.02
C SER A 485 5.73 8.10 -19.46
N CYS A 486 4.66 8.11 -20.27
CA CYS A 486 4.75 7.94 -21.72
C CYS A 486 4.88 9.28 -22.44
N LEU A 487 4.94 10.40 -21.71
CA LEU A 487 5.21 11.73 -22.23
C LEU A 487 6.68 12.07 -21.97
N LEU A 488 7.39 12.50 -23.02
CA LEU A 488 8.75 13.05 -22.92
C LEU A 488 8.67 14.58 -22.89
N PRO A 489 9.24 15.25 -21.89
CA PRO A 489 9.30 16.71 -21.81
C PRO A 489 10.39 17.29 -22.70
N GLY A 490 10.30 18.58 -23.01
CA GLY A 490 11.35 19.34 -23.69
C GLY A 490 11.63 18.91 -25.14
N VAL A 491 10.72 18.20 -25.78
CA VAL A 491 10.86 17.78 -27.19
C VAL A 491 10.53 18.94 -28.11
N PRO A 492 11.46 19.41 -28.99
CA PRO A 492 11.25 20.52 -29.88
C PRO A 492 10.00 20.37 -30.79
N GLY A 493 9.18 21.42 -30.87
CA GLY A 493 7.94 21.45 -31.65
C GLY A 493 6.82 20.58 -31.13
N LYS A 494 6.94 20.03 -29.88
CA LYS A 494 5.91 19.20 -29.23
C LYS A 494 5.70 19.51 -27.77
N THR A 495 6.73 19.35 -26.96
CA THR A 495 6.62 19.43 -25.49
C THR A 495 7.68 20.37 -24.89
N GLU A 496 8.07 21.41 -25.66
CA GLU A 496 9.10 22.38 -25.24
C GLU A 496 8.77 23.07 -23.93
N ASN A 497 7.49 23.34 -23.68
CA ASN A 497 7.00 24.01 -22.47
C ASN A 497 6.56 23.04 -21.38
N VAL A 498 6.90 21.74 -21.50
CA VAL A 498 6.56 20.72 -20.51
C VAL A 498 7.78 20.40 -19.66
N THR A 499 7.60 20.38 -18.33
CA THR A 499 8.57 19.81 -17.39
C THR A 499 7.96 18.61 -16.68
N VAL A 500 8.78 17.61 -16.36
CA VAL A 500 8.34 16.43 -15.58
C VAL A 500 9.33 16.19 -14.46
N ARG A 501 8.84 16.25 -13.22
CA ARG A 501 9.58 15.88 -12.01
C ARG A 501 9.09 14.56 -11.45
N CYS A 502 9.99 13.81 -10.82
CA CYS A 502 9.69 12.58 -10.10
C CYS A 502 10.24 12.69 -8.68
N ILE A 503 9.39 12.56 -7.68
CA ILE A 503 9.81 12.55 -6.27
C ILE A 503 9.65 11.12 -5.74
N VAL A 504 10.76 10.52 -5.33
CA VAL A 504 10.81 9.22 -4.63
C VAL A 504 11.58 9.43 -3.34
N GLY A 505 10.90 9.33 -2.22
CA GLY A 505 11.47 9.60 -0.90
C GLY A 505 11.02 8.57 0.13
N ARG A 506 11.02 8.99 1.38
CA ARG A 506 10.62 8.19 2.54
C ARG A 506 9.19 7.67 2.44
N TRP A 507 8.28 8.53 2.01
CA TRP A 507 6.86 8.21 1.81
C TRP A 507 6.53 8.12 0.33
N LEU A 508 5.51 7.32 0.00
CA LEU A 508 5.08 7.15 -1.37
C LEU A 508 4.22 8.33 -1.81
N GLU A 509 4.69 9.13 -2.76
CA GLU A 509 3.87 10.15 -3.40
C GLU A 509 2.71 9.48 -4.14
N HIS A 510 1.45 9.76 -3.71
CA HIS A 510 0.29 9.02 -4.20
C HIS A 510 -0.90 9.92 -4.56
N ALA A 511 -1.00 11.10 -4.00
CA ALA A 511 -2.07 12.05 -4.32
C ALA A 511 -2.10 12.43 -5.82
N ARG A 512 -3.31 12.63 -6.35
CA ARG A 512 -3.52 13.19 -7.69
C ARG A 512 -4.16 14.55 -7.56
N VAL A 513 -3.50 15.53 -8.19
CA VAL A 513 -3.91 16.94 -8.19
C VAL A 513 -3.84 17.47 -9.62
N TYR A 514 -4.92 18.07 -10.08
CA TYR A 514 -5.04 18.67 -11.41
C TYR A 514 -5.40 20.13 -11.25
N MET A 515 -4.52 21.04 -11.65
CA MET A 515 -4.70 22.47 -11.52
C MET A 515 -4.51 23.17 -12.86
N PHE A 516 -5.28 24.22 -13.05
CA PHE A 516 -5.27 25.04 -14.24
C PHE A 516 -5.25 26.52 -13.85
N GLY A 517 -4.60 27.34 -14.71
CA GLY A 517 -4.43 28.76 -14.49
C GLY A 517 -3.15 29.12 -13.76
N VAL A 518 -2.64 30.32 -14.01
CA VAL A 518 -1.44 30.87 -13.33
C VAL A 518 -1.65 30.93 -11.82
N ASP A 519 -2.85 31.36 -11.41
CA ASP A 519 -3.25 31.46 -10.00
C ASP A 519 -3.77 30.14 -9.42
N LYS A 520 -3.74 29.04 -10.20
CA LYS A 520 -4.27 27.72 -9.79
C LYS A 520 -5.74 27.79 -9.31
N ASP A 521 -6.53 28.64 -9.96
CA ASP A 521 -7.92 28.98 -9.61
C ASP A 521 -8.89 27.82 -9.80
N ILE A 522 -8.60 26.91 -10.73
CA ILE A 522 -9.32 25.66 -10.91
C ILE A 522 -8.44 24.50 -10.42
N MET A 523 -8.97 23.76 -9.44
CA MET A 523 -8.26 22.64 -8.81
C MET A 523 -9.18 21.47 -8.59
N TYR A 524 -8.70 20.28 -8.97
CA TYR A 524 -9.34 19.00 -8.69
C TYR A 524 -8.36 18.08 -7.98
N LEU A 525 -8.81 17.47 -6.88
CA LEU A 525 -8.17 16.28 -6.31
C LEU A 525 -8.84 15.05 -6.91
N SER A 526 -8.11 13.94 -7.05
CA SER A 526 -8.63 12.77 -7.76
C SER A 526 -8.10 11.44 -7.21
N SER A 527 -8.88 10.39 -7.44
CA SER A 527 -8.44 9.01 -7.27
C SER A 527 -7.75 8.42 -8.52
N ALA A 528 -7.88 9.08 -9.67
CA ALA A 528 -7.43 8.60 -10.97
C ALA A 528 -6.06 9.16 -11.36
N ASP A 529 -5.22 8.30 -11.92
CA ASP A 529 -4.09 8.68 -12.78
C ASP A 529 -4.58 8.92 -14.23
N MET A 530 -3.82 9.64 -15.03
CA MET A 530 -4.10 9.80 -16.47
C MET A 530 -3.62 8.57 -17.26
N MET A 531 -4.31 7.48 -17.03
CA MET A 531 -4.12 6.19 -17.70
C MET A 531 -5.47 5.74 -18.28
N THR A 532 -5.49 5.25 -19.52
CA THR A 532 -6.72 4.78 -20.20
C THR A 532 -7.54 3.82 -19.34
N ARG A 533 -6.88 2.87 -18.64
CA ARG A 533 -7.58 1.96 -17.73
C ARG A 533 -8.25 2.66 -16.53
N ASN A 534 -7.74 3.83 -16.08
CA ASN A 534 -8.35 4.60 -14.98
C ASN A 534 -9.52 5.43 -15.49
N THR A 535 -9.34 6.05 -16.68
CA THR A 535 -10.31 6.98 -17.24
C THR A 535 -11.47 6.29 -17.96
N GLU A 536 -11.29 5.02 -18.41
CA GLU A 536 -12.25 4.32 -19.27
C GLU A 536 -12.72 2.96 -18.72
N HIS A 537 -11.95 2.30 -17.82
CA HIS A 537 -12.26 0.95 -17.34
C HIS A 537 -12.34 0.86 -15.80
N ARG A 538 -12.49 2.00 -15.12
CA ARG A 538 -12.67 2.07 -13.67
C ARG A 538 -13.72 3.10 -13.30
N VAL A 539 -14.25 2.94 -12.09
CA VAL A 539 -15.01 3.99 -11.42
C VAL A 539 -14.05 4.78 -10.56
N GLU A 540 -13.72 5.97 -11.01
CA GLU A 540 -12.81 6.93 -10.37
C GLU A 540 -13.53 8.25 -10.17
N ILE A 541 -13.03 9.11 -9.27
CA ILE A 541 -13.57 10.43 -9.03
C ILE A 541 -12.49 11.51 -9.13
N ALA A 542 -12.89 12.67 -9.64
CA ALA A 542 -12.20 13.94 -9.47
C ALA A 542 -13.20 14.92 -8.85
N TYR A 543 -12.76 15.69 -7.88
CA TYR A 543 -13.61 16.62 -7.11
C TYR A 543 -12.91 17.96 -6.92
N PRO A 544 -13.65 19.09 -7.04
CA PRO A 544 -13.07 20.40 -6.84
C PRO A 544 -12.88 20.69 -5.35
N LEU A 545 -11.82 21.43 -5.01
CA LEU A 545 -11.74 22.14 -3.75
C LEU A 545 -12.45 23.48 -3.90
N LEU A 546 -13.61 23.63 -3.25
CA LEU A 546 -14.43 24.85 -3.37
C LEU A 546 -13.94 25.93 -2.41
N ASP A 547 -13.36 25.56 -1.27
CA ASP A 547 -12.78 26.48 -0.30
C ASP A 547 -11.48 27.12 -0.86
N PRO A 548 -11.39 28.46 -0.94
CA PRO A 548 -10.20 29.15 -1.42
C PRO A 548 -8.96 28.97 -0.54
N GLU A 549 -9.12 28.78 0.79
CA GLU A 549 -7.99 28.58 1.71
C GLU A 549 -7.38 27.21 1.52
N LEU A 550 -8.21 26.18 1.39
CA LEU A 550 -7.75 24.82 1.11
C LEU A 550 -7.10 24.73 -0.26
N ARG A 551 -7.61 25.46 -1.29
CA ARG A 551 -6.92 25.54 -2.58
C ARG A 551 -5.54 26.17 -2.44
N ARG A 552 -5.41 27.29 -1.70
CA ARG A 552 -4.09 27.93 -1.46
C ARG A 552 -3.14 26.99 -0.74
N ARG A 553 -3.62 26.20 0.25
CA ARG A 553 -2.82 25.19 0.94
C ARG A 553 -2.26 24.15 -0.02
N VAL A 554 -3.12 23.53 -0.84
CA VAL A 554 -2.68 22.50 -1.80
C VAL A 554 -1.75 23.09 -2.87
N ALA A 555 -2.05 24.32 -3.35
CA ALA A 555 -1.18 25.02 -4.29
C ALA A 555 0.23 25.24 -3.73
N ALA A 556 0.31 25.70 -2.47
CA ALA A 556 1.58 25.88 -1.76
C ALA A 556 2.33 24.53 -1.57
N ASP A 557 1.61 23.44 -1.29
CA ASP A 557 2.21 22.11 -1.19
C ASP A 557 2.86 21.66 -2.52
N ILE A 558 2.18 21.90 -3.64
CA ILE A 558 2.73 21.62 -4.97
C ILE A 558 3.95 22.52 -5.27
N ASP A 559 3.91 23.79 -4.86
CA ASP A 559 5.06 24.70 -5.03
C ASP A 559 6.29 24.24 -4.24
N VAL A 560 6.11 23.71 -3.03
CA VAL A 560 7.20 23.10 -2.26
C VAL A 560 7.75 21.87 -2.98
N GLN A 561 6.88 20.99 -3.50
CA GLN A 561 7.30 19.82 -4.27
C GLN A 561 8.04 20.19 -5.57
N MET A 562 7.63 21.27 -6.24
CA MET A 562 8.32 21.77 -7.42
C MET A 562 9.69 22.39 -7.10
N ARG A 563 9.93 22.81 -5.86
CA ARG A 563 11.23 23.29 -5.39
C ARG A 563 12.13 22.20 -4.81
N ASP A 564 11.60 20.97 -4.63
CA ASP A 564 12.44 19.86 -4.12
C ASP A 564 13.66 19.64 -5.02
N ASN A 565 14.85 19.80 -4.45
CA ASN A 565 16.13 19.62 -5.12
C ASN A 565 17.01 18.56 -4.48
N THR A 566 16.49 17.83 -3.49
CA THR A 566 17.20 16.75 -2.77
C THR A 566 16.75 15.37 -3.23
N LYS A 567 15.44 15.13 -3.30
CA LYS A 567 14.85 13.84 -3.68
C LYS A 567 14.29 13.85 -5.10
N ALA A 568 13.94 15.00 -5.63
CA ALA A 568 13.38 15.11 -6.97
C ALA A 568 14.40 14.75 -8.07
N ARG A 569 13.86 14.16 -9.12
CA ARG A 569 14.54 13.92 -10.40
C ARG A 569 13.79 14.65 -11.50
N ILE A 570 14.51 15.12 -12.50
CA ILE A 570 13.94 15.68 -13.73
C ILE A 570 13.99 14.59 -14.80
N LEU A 571 12.86 14.36 -15.47
CA LEU A 571 12.83 13.55 -16.68
C LEU A 571 13.39 14.39 -17.84
N THR A 572 14.38 13.86 -18.55
CA THR A 572 15.04 14.52 -19.67
C THR A 572 14.43 14.11 -21.01
N PRO A 573 14.63 14.88 -22.10
CA PRO A 573 14.06 14.57 -23.42
C PRO A 573 14.50 13.20 -24.00
N ASP A 574 15.61 12.63 -23.52
CA ASP A 574 16.09 11.29 -23.89
C ASP A 574 15.48 10.17 -23.00
N GLY A 575 14.52 10.50 -22.15
CA GLY A 575 13.82 9.53 -21.30
C GLY A 575 14.57 9.09 -20.05
N LYS A 576 15.64 9.79 -19.67
CA LYS A 576 16.40 9.50 -18.45
C LYS A 576 15.98 10.40 -17.29
N HIS A 577 16.20 9.94 -16.09
CA HIS A 577 16.01 10.73 -14.87
C HIS A 577 17.36 11.29 -14.40
N ALA A 578 17.49 12.62 -14.36
CA ALA A 578 18.63 13.32 -13.81
C ALA A 578 18.30 13.92 -12.42
N HIS A 579 19.31 14.10 -11.58
CA HIS A 579 19.16 14.89 -10.36
C HIS A 579 18.82 16.35 -10.71
N VAL A 580 18.02 16.98 -9.86
CA VAL A 580 17.82 18.43 -9.93
C VAL A 580 19.16 19.10 -9.67
N PRO A 581 19.68 19.95 -10.57
CA PRO A 581 20.93 20.68 -10.33
C PRO A 581 20.77 21.60 -9.11
N VAL A 582 21.75 21.59 -8.21
CA VAL A 582 21.79 22.49 -7.07
C VAL A 582 22.94 23.46 -7.28
N CYS A 583 22.66 24.77 -7.29
CA CYS A 583 23.67 25.81 -7.40
C CYS A 583 24.36 26.06 -6.04
N ALA A 584 25.60 26.57 -6.07
CA ALA A 584 26.32 26.92 -4.85
C ALA A 584 25.56 28.02 -4.08
N GLY A 585 25.22 27.75 -2.82
CA GLY A 585 24.46 28.66 -1.96
C GLY A 585 22.93 28.56 -2.09
N GLU A 586 22.41 27.66 -2.94
CA GLU A 586 21.00 27.38 -3.02
C GLU A 586 20.52 26.57 -1.81
N GLU A 587 19.36 26.92 -1.27
CA GLU A 587 18.72 26.18 -0.17
C GLU A 587 18.36 24.76 -0.59
N LEU A 588 18.71 23.79 0.23
CA LEU A 588 18.30 22.40 0.03
C LEU A 588 16.86 22.20 0.52
N VAL A 589 15.98 21.84 -0.40
CA VAL A 589 14.57 21.60 -0.10
C VAL A 589 14.25 20.11 -0.29
N CYS A 590 13.85 19.45 0.81
CA CYS A 590 13.22 18.15 0.79
C CYS A 590 11.73 18.33 1.12
N ALA A 591 10.86 18.21 0.14
CA ALA A 591 9.43 18.48 0.31
C ALA A 591 8.79 17.63 1.43
N GLN A 592 9.16 16.35 1.52
CA GLN A 592 8.61 15.44 2.53
C GLN A 592 9.05 15.78 3.95
N GLU A 593 10.28 16.20 4.15
CA GLU A 593 10.78 16.66 5.45
C GLU A 593 10.15 18.00 5.84
N PHE A 594 9.97 18.90 4.88
CA PHE A 594 9.27 20.15 5.07
C PHE A 594 7.83 19.93 5.58
N PHE A 595 7.08 19.03 4.93
CA PHE A 595 5.70 18.73 5.34
C PHE A 595 5.63 18.05 6.71
N ALA A 596 6.59 17.17 7.02
CA ALA A 596 6.67 16.55 8.33
C ALA A 596 6.95 17.57 9.43
N ALA A 597 7.90 18.49 9.21
CA ALA A 597 8.23 19.55 10.15
C ALA A 597 7.04 20.51 10.35
N ARG A 598 6.39 20.93 9.26
CA ARG A 598 5.19 21.78 9.30
C ARG A 598 4.07 21.14 10.11
N ALA A 599 3.77 19.86 9.90
CA ALA A 599 2.73 19.16 10.64
C ALA A 599 3.03 19.08 12.15
N ILE A 600 4.29 18.90 12.53
CA ILE A 600 4.71 18.94 13.93
C ILE A 600 4.48 20.33 14.52
N GLU A 601 4.93 21.38 13.84
CA GLU A 601 4.79 22.78 14.28
C GLU A 601 3.33 23.18 14.44
N GLU A 602 2.49 22.91 13.43
CA GLU A 602 1.05 23.22 13.44
C GLU A 602 0.34 22.47 14.57
N SER A 603 0.66 21.21 14.81
CA SER A 603 0.08 20.41 15.91
C SER A 603 0.48 20.95 17.28
N GLN A 604 1.74 21.32 17.48
CA GLN A 604 2.25 21.90 18.72
C GLN A 604 1.61 23.27 19.00
N LYS A 605 1.53 24.13 17.98
CA LYS A 605 0.91 25.46 18.07
C LYS A 605 -0.55 25.34 18.47
N ALA A 606 -1.33 24.51 17.78
CA ALA A 606 -2.74 24.30 18.08
C ALA A 606 -2.96 23.74 19.50
N THR A 607 -2.07 22.84 19.96
CA THR A 607 -2.13 22.31 21.32
C THR A 607 -1.86 23.39 22.38
N ALA A 608 -0.87 24.25 22.13
CA ALA A 608 -0.55 25.37 23.03
C ALA A 608 -1.68 26.41 23.08
N GLU A 609 -2.26 26.78 21.95
CA GLU A 609 -3.38 27.72 21.86
C GLU A 609 -4.62 27.21 22.62
N ARG A 610 -4.96 25.91 22.46
CA ARG A 610 -6.06 25.26 23.20
C ARG A 610 -5.81 25.25 24.71
N ALA A 611 -4.57 24.94 25.12
CA ALA A 611 -4.20 24.95 26.53
C ALA A 611 -4.35 26.36 27.15
N GLU A 612 -3.97 27.40 26.41
CA GLU A 612 -4.13 28.80 26.85
C GLU A 612 -5.61 29.23 26.91
N GLN A 613 -6.40 28.83 25.89
CA GLN A 613 -7.86 29.08 25.92
C GLN A 613 -8.54 28.39 27.11
N ALA A 614 -8.18 27.15 27.41
CA ALA A 614 -8.70 26.42 28.55
C ALA A 614 -8.34 27.09 29.88
N LYS A 615 -7.12 27.62 30.02
CA LYS A 615 -6.70 28.40 31.21
C LYS A 615 -7.53 29.68 31.35
N ARG A 616 -7.72 30.41 30.24
CA ARG A 616 -8.55 31.64 30.23
C ARG A 616 -10.01 31.36 30.56
N ALA A 617 -10.56 30.25 30.06
CA ALA A 617 -11.92 29.83 30.39
C ALA A 617 -12.08 29.50 31.90
N ARG A 618 -11.10 28.74 32.45
CA ARG A 618 -11.07 28.43 33.90
C ARG A 618 -10.95 29.70 34.76
N SER A 619 -10.11 30.66 34.39
CA SER A 619 -9.95 31.91 35.12
C SER A 619 -11.19 32.83 35.07
N ARG A 620 -12.03 32.73 34.03
CA ARG A 620 -13.32 33.45 33.91
C ARG A 620 -14.45 32.73 34.63
N ALA A 621 -14.36 31.44 34.89
CA ALA A 621 -15.40 30.65 35.56
C ALA A 621 -15.34 30.70 37.08
N ILE A 622 -14.38 31.44 37.70
CA ILE A 622 -14.30 31.68 39.15
C ILE A 622 -14.93 33.06 39.40
N PRO A 623 -16.22 33.16 39.84
CA PRO A 623 -16.78 34.43 40.28
C PRO A 623 -16.28 34.70 41.70
N GLY A 624 -15.50 35.79 41.87
CA GLY A 624 -15.36 36.56 43.07
C GLY A 624 -15.15 35.81 44.39
N GLY A 625 -14.02 35.16 44.58
CA GLY A 625 -13.51 34.81 45.88
C GLY A 625 -12.26 35.65 46.16
N GLN A 626 -12.29 36.52 47.18
CA GLN A 626 -11.10 37.23 47.65
C GLN A 626 -9.99 36.22 48.01
N PRO A 627 -8.74 36.50 47.73
CA PRO A 627 -7.64 35.60 48.17
C PRO A 627 -7.57 35.68 49.71
N GLN A 628 -7.91 34.60 50.37
CA GLN A 628 -7.47 34.36 51.73
C GLN A 628 -6.03 33.86 51.61
N ASP A 629 -5.09 34.65 52.09
CA ASP A 629 -3.72 34.28 52.34
C ASP A 629 -3.70 33.12 53.35
N HIS A 630 -3.59 31.91 52.84
CA HIS A 630 -3.15 30.75 53.61
C HIS A 630 -1.73 30.40 53.16
N GLU A 631 -0.76 30.71 54.04
CA GLU A 631 0.58 30.14 53.94
C GLU A 631 0.49 28.62 53.80
N PRO A 632 1.23 28.02 52.88
CA PRO A 632 1.27 26.58 52.77
C PRO A 632 2.04 25.97 53.94
N LYS A 633 1.33 25.31 54.84
CA LYS A 633 1.96 24.34 55.75
C LYS A 633 2.64 23.28 54.93
N GLN A 634 3.94 23.10 55.16
CA GLN A 634 4.72 22.01 54.64
C GLN A 634 4.00 20.68 54.90
N ALA A 635 3.55 20.01 53.85
CA ALA A 635 3.08 18.64 53.91
C ALA A 635 4.33 17.76 53.86
N GLU A 636 4.52 16.96 54.89
CA GLU A 636 5.49 15.87 54.95
C GLU A 636 5.26 14.91 53.75
N GLU A 637 6.32 14.61 53.05
CA GLU A 637 6.36 13.54 52.05
C GLU A 637 6.01 12.21 52.70
N PRO A 638 5.05 11.44 52.17
CA PRO A 638 4.92 10.06 52.53
C PRO A 638 6.02 9.26 51.82
N ALA A 639 6.77 8.46 52.63
CA ALA A 639 7.81 7.55 52.20
C ALA A 639 7.36 6.69 51.03
N ALA A 640 8.17 6.63 49.98
CA ALA A 640 7.97 5.76 48.85
C ALA A 640 8.12 4.30 49.26
N GLU A 641 7.01 3.59 49.37
CA GLU A 641 7.02 2.13 49.32
C GLU A 641 7.37 1.69 47.90
N LYS A 642 8.48 0.95 47.80
CA LYS A 642 8.89 0.30 46.56
C LYS A 642 7.95 -0.89 46.30
N GLU A 643 6.96 -0.69 45.44
CA GLU A 643 6.29 -1.84 44.82
C GLU A 643 7.19 -2.41 43.73
N ALA A 644 7.57 -3.67 43.99
CA ALA A 644 8.32 -4.49 43.05
C ALA A 644 7.44 -4.83 41.83
N ALA A 645 7.98 -4.65 40.64
CA ALA A 645 7.37 -5.11 39.40
C ALA A 645 7.16 -6.64 39.42
N PRO A 646 6.02 -7.17 39.00
CA PRO A 646 5.83 -8.58 38.86
C PRO A 646 6.61 -9.15 37.68
N GLU A 647 7.41 -10.18 37.91
CA GLU A 647 8.00 -11.02 36.87
C GLU A 647 6.92 -11.67 36.00
N PRO A 648 7.20 -11.89 34.69
CA PRO A 648 6.26 -12.57 33.81
C PRO A 648 6.23 -14.08 34.16
N GLN A 649 5.18 -14.53 34.84
CA GLN A 649 4.86 -15.93 34.94
C GLN A 649 4.43 -16.51 33.61
N ALA A 650 5.13 -17.55 33.17
CA ALA A 650 4.89 -18.36 32.01
C ALA A 650 3.45 -18.91 31.97
N ALA A 651 2.72 -18.60 30.91
CA ALA A 651 1.50 -19.32 30.54
C ALA A 651 1.86 -20.69 29.94
N ALA A 652 1.96 -21.69 30.81
CA ALA A 652 2.08 -23.10 30.44
C ALA A 652 1.11 -23.88 31.30
N ALA A 653 -0.18 -23.79 31.05
CA ALA A 653 -1.22 -24.73 31.52
C ALA A 653 -2.56 -24.36 30.85
N ASP A 654 -2.78 -24.77 29.61
CA ASP A 654 -4.12 -25.01 29.04
C ASP A 654 -4.02 -25.75 27.68
N ALA A 655 -3.16 -26.78 27.64
CA ALA A 655 -3.07 -27.71 26.50
C ALA A 655 -3.33 -29.17 26.91
N GLN A 656 -4.27 -29.41 27.85
CA GLN A 656 -4.63 -30.75 28.26
C GLN A 656 -6.14 -30.96 28.52
N ALA A 657 -7.01 -30.34 27.72
CA ALA A 657 -8.45 -30.58 27.81
C ALA A 657 -9.17 -30.66 26.43
N ALA A 658 -8.48 -31.08 25.36
CA ALA A 658 -9.08 -31.30 24.05
C ALA A 658 -8.64 -32.60 23.37
N GLN A 659 -8.43 -33.66 24.16
CA GLN A 659 -8.26 -35.02 23.65
C GLN A 659 -9.19 -35.98 24.44
N GLN A 660 -10.46 -35.94 24.11
CA GLN A 660 -11.44 -37.04 24.33
C GLN A 660 -12.79 -36.58 23.78
N GLN A 661 -13.04 -36.86 22.51
CA GLN A 661 -14.34 -37.28 21.97
C GLN A 661 -14.25 -37.37 20.44
N ALA A 662 -13.81 -38.53 19.96
CA ALA A 662 -14.07 -38.99 18.62
C ALA A 662 -15.41 -39.75 18.61
N PRO A 663 -16.35 -39.48 17.71
CA PRO A 663 -17.49 -40.35 17.52
C PRO A 663 -17.12 -41.48 16.56
N THR A 664 -17.50 -42.66 17.00
CA THR A 664 -17.42 -43.94 16.34
C THR A 664 -18.12 -43.96 14.96
N ALA A 665 -17.44 -44.58 14.02
CA ALA A 665 -17.90 -44.88 12.69
C ALA A 665 -19.15 -45.79 12.71
N ALA A 666 -20.23 -45.37 12.06
CA ALA A 666 -21.32 -46.22 11.68
C ALA A 666 -21.08 -46.77 10.27
N LYS A 667 -21.16 -48.09 10.13
CA LYS A 667 -21.09 -48.86 8.91
C LYS A 667 -22.27 -48.48 7.99
N ALA A 668 -21.97 -48.13 6.73
CA ALA A 668 -22.98 -48.11 5.66
C ALA A 668 -22.94 -49.44 4.90
N GLU A 669 -24.08 -50.09 4.82
CA GLU A 669 -24.35 -51.29 4.01
C GLU A 669 -24.36 -50.92 2.51
N GLU A 670 -23.71 -51.74 1.71
CA GLU A 670 -23.86 -51.83 0.27
C GLU A 670 -25.27 -52.35 -0.08
N LYS A 671 -25.90 -51.77 -1.10
CA LYS A 671 -26.78 -52.50 -2.04
C LYS A 671 -26.89 -51.78 -3.40
N PRO A 672 -27.27 -52.49 -4.49
CA PRO A 672 -26.50 -52.45 -5.73
C PRO A 672 -27.19 -51.68 -6.88
N ALA A 673 -26.43 -51.55 -7.96
CA ALA A 673 -26.79 -50.97 -9.25
C ALA A 673 -28.03 -51.65 -9.89
N GLU A 674 -28.88 -50.83 -10.53
CA GLU A 674 -29.67 -51.24 -11.67
C GLU A 674 -29.80 -50.11 -12.70
N THR A 675 -29.56 -50.50 -13.91
CA THR A 675 -29.55 -49.84 -15.21
C THR A 675 -30.88 -49.19 -15.62
N ALA A 676 -30.84 -47.98 -16.18
CA ALA A 676 -31.47 -47.59 -17.43
C ALA A 676 -30.88 -46.24 -17.91
#